data_af424a3e3b0be2760ce9663aeda26b40
#
_entry.id   af424a3e3b0be2760ce9663aeda26b40
#
_cell.length_a   1.000
_cell.length_b   1.000
_cell.length_c   1.000
_cell.angle_alpha   90.00
_cell.angle_beta   90.00
_cell.angle_gamma   90.00
#
_symmetry.space_group_name_H-M   'P 1'
#
loop_
_entity.id
_entity.type
_entity.pdbx_description
1 polymer ?
#
loop_
_entity_poly.entity_id
_entity_poly.type
_entity_poly.pdbx_seq_one_letter_code
_entity_poly.pdbx_strand_id
1 'polypeptide(L)'
;MSEVETNFADLGLSTPILNALTDLGYEKPSPIQLECIPQLLAGRDVLGMAQTGSGKTAAFALPLLHNINAELAVPQVLVLAPTRELAVQVAEAISDFAKHMKGINVVALYGGQRYDVQLRALRQGPQVVVGTPGRLLDHLKRGTLDLSKLSGLVLDEADEMLRMGFIEDVETIMAQIPAKHQTALFSATMPEAIRRITRRFMNDPQEVRIQSSVTTRPDISQSYWTVQGMRKNEALVRFLEAEDFDAAIIFVRTKNATLEVAEALEHSGYNSAALNGDMNQALREQTLDRLKDGRLDILIATDVAARGLDVDRISLVVNYDIPMDSESYVHRIGRTGRAGRAGRALLFVENRERRLLRNIERIMKLTIPEVEIPTGEVLSQRRLAKFAAKVQAQLESSDLDMYRALLAKLQPVEELDMETLAAALLKMAQGERPLILPPDPVVNRRPRSEFRDRDDRRGEGAERGGADRGGERPARRERRDVGEMDLYRIEVGRDDGVEVRHIVGAIANEGDISSRYIGNIKLFASHSTIELPKGMPGDMLSHFTRTRILNKPMNMQFVGEAVAAPRGERRGGAAGAGAPRGGFGGERREGGNGAPAGRRSFSDRREGGAPSERRFSGSRDGQRGPRREGDAAAAPTPRRRDA
;
A
#
# COMPACT_ATOMS: atom_id res chain seq x y z
N MET A 1 -24.06 -20.36 34.03
CA MET A 1 -24.92 -20.73 32.88
C MET A 1 -23.95 -21.25 31.83
N SER A 2 -24.03 -22.54 31.50
CA SER A 2 -23.21 -23.13 30.41
C SER A 2 -23.60 -22.44 29.12
N GLU A 3 -22.65 -21.75 28.47
CA GLU A 3 -22.82 -21.26 27.11
C GLU A 3 -23.14 -22.50 26.27
N VAL A 4 -24.34 -22.53 25.69
CA VAL A 4 -24.70 -23.56 24.71
C VAL A 4 -23.81 -23.32 23.50
N GLU A 5 -22.82 -24.17 23.29
CA GLU A 5 -21.94 -24.11 22.13
C GLU A 5 -22.77 -24.36 20.87
N THR A 6 -23.03 -23.31 20.10
CA THR A 6 -23.77 -23.37 18.83
C THR A 6 -22.84 -23.91 17.73
N ASN A 7 -23.26 -24.94 17.04
CA ASN A 7 -22.55 -25.54 15.91
C ASN A 7 -23.14 -25.05 14.57
N PHE A 8 -22.43 -25.25 13.44
CA PHE A 8 -22.94 -24.92 12.10
C PHE A 8 -24.25 -25.65 11.76
N ALA A 9 -24.46 -26.87 12.27
CA ALA A 9 -25.70 -27.62 12.08
C ALA A 9 -26.92 -26.90 12.67
N ASP A 10 -26.75 -26.14 13.75
CA ASP A 10 -27.81 -25.40 14.44
C ASP A 10 -28.23 -24.14 13.66
N LEU A 11 -27.44 -23.70 12.67
CA LEU A 11 -27.69 -22.50 11.87
C LEU A 11 -28.68 -22.71 10.70
N GLY A 12 -29.17 -23.94 10.47
CA GLY A 12 -30.15 -24.22 9.43
C GLY A 12 -29.58 -24.32 8.00
N LEU A 13 -28.27 -24.53 7.85
CA LEU A 13 -27.62 -24.70 6.55
C LEU A 13 -27.96 -26.08 5.93
N SER A 14 -27.94 -26.18 4.59
CA SER A 14 -28.21 -27.41 3.88
C SER A 14 -27.13 -28.46 4.08
N THR A 15 -27.49 -29.76 4.05
CA THR A 15 -26.58 -30.87 4.24
C THR A 15 -25.34 -30.84 3.34
N PRO A 16 -25.42 -30.51 2.03
CA PRO A 16 -24.23 -30.40 1.19
C PRO A 16 -23.22 -29.35 1.70
N ILE A 17 -23.69 -28.21 2.23
CA ILE A 17 -22.84 -27.18 2.79
C ILE A 17 -22.20 -27.67 4.09
N LEU A 18 -22.98 -28.31 4.98
CA LEU A 18 -22.45 -28.89 6.22
C LEU A 18 -21.36 -29.92 5.96
N ASN A 19 -21.54 -30.79 4.94
CA ASN A 19 -20.51 -31.74 4.54
C ASN A 19 -19.23 -31.05 4.06
N ALA A 20 -19.36 -29.97 3.26
CA ALA A 20 -18.21 -29.19 2.81
C ALA A 20 -17.46 -28.54 4.00
N LEU A 21 -18.18 -28.00 4.98
CA LEU A 21 -17.59 -27.44 6.20
C LEU A 21 -16.82 -28.47 7.00
N THR A 22 -17.37 -29.69 7.11
CA THR A 22 -16.69 -30.81 7.79
C THR A 22 -15.40 -31.19 7.07
N ASP A 23 -15.45 -31.33 5.75
CA ASP A 23 -14.26 -31.63 4.92
C ASP A 23 -13.16 -30.55 5.06
N LEU A 24 -13.55 -29.29 5.23
CA LEU A 24 -12.66 -28.14 5.38
C LEU A 24 -12.19 -27.92 6.83
N GLY A 25 -12.65 -28.75 7.78
CA GLY A 25 -12.24 -28.66 9.18
C GLY A 25 -12.87 -27.49 9.96
N TYR A 26 -14.03 -27.00 9.52
CA TYR A 26 -14.78 -25.99 10.26
C TYR A 26 -15.55 -26.66 11.43
N GLU A 27 -15.09 -26.43 12.64
CA GLU A 27 -15.72 -27.02 13.85
C GLU A 27 -16.81 -26.12 14.42
N LYS A 28 -16.49 -24.83 14.68
CA LYS A 28 -17.39 -23.87 15.32
C LYS A 28 -17.51 -22.59 14.51
N PRO A 29 -18.72 -22.02 14.41
CA PRO A 29 -18.89 -20.73 13.76
C PRO A 29 -18.22 -19.59 14.55
N SER A 30 -17.59 -18.67 13.82
CA SER A 30 -17.04 -17.46 14.41
C SER A 30 -18.16 -16.48 14.82
N PRO A 31 -17.91 -15.48 15.67
CA PRO A 31 -18.93 -14.53 16.10
C PRO A 31 -19.66 -13.82 14.94
N ILE A 32 -18.93 -13.42 13.88
CA ILE A 32 -19.56 -12.80 12.70
C ILE A 32 -20.46 -13.78 11.93
N GLN A 33 -20.08 -15.06 11.90
CA GLN A 33 -20.87 -16.10 11.25
C GLN A 33 -22.15 -16.39 12.04
N LEU A 34 -22.06 -16.49 13.38
CA LEU A 34 -23.23 -16.70 14.25
C LEU A 34 -24.31 -15.62 14.09
N GLU A 35 -23.88 -14.36 13.94
CA GLU A 35 -24.80 -13.26 13.82
C GLU A 35 -25.31 -13.02 12.38
N CYS A 36 -24.44 -13.18 11.37
CA CYS A 36 -24.81 -12.87 9.98
C CYS A 36 -25.58 -14.00 9.29
N ILE A 37 -25.20 -15.29 9.49
CA ILE A 37 -25.80 -16.42 8.76
C ILE A 37 -27.32 -16.50 8.95
N PRO A 38 -27.87 -16.42 10.17
CA PRO A 38 -29.32 -16.49 10.36
C PRO A 38 -30.07 -15.33 9.68
N GLN A 39 -29.51 -14.13 9.70
CA GLN A 39 -30.12 -12.95 9.07
C GLN A 39 -30.17 -13.07 7.55
N LEU A 40 -29.07 -13.56 6.96
CA LEU A 40 -28.98 -13.77 5.51
C LEU A 40 -29.87 -14.95 5.06
N LEU A 41 -30.00 -16.01 5.85
CA LEU A 41 -30.95 -17.11 5.56
C LEU A 41 -32.41 -16.62 5.63
N ALA A 42 -32.70 -15.67 6.53
CA ALA A 42 -34.00 -15.03 6.62
C ALA A 42 -34.29 -14.01 5.50
N GLY A 43 -33.37 -13.83 4.54
CA GLY A 43 -33.53 -12.92 3.41
C GLY A 43 -33.37 -11.43 3.74
N ARG A 44 -32.80 -11.08 4.90
CA ARG A 44 -32.55 -9.69 5.30
C ARG A 44 -31.23 -9.19 4.72
N ASP A 45 -31.18 -7.89 4.47
CA ASP A 45 -29.92 -7.23 4.19
C ASP A 45 -29.05 -7.17 5.45
N VAL A 46 -27.74 -7.33 5.29
CA VAL A 46 -26.79 -7.35 6.41
C VAL A 46 -25.66 -6.35 6.18
N LEU A 47 -25.40 -5.55 7.20
CA LEU A 47 -24.25 -4.67 7.31
C LEU A 47 -23.28 -5.24 8.35
N GLY A 48 -22.27 -5.97 7.91
CA GLY A 48 -21.29 -6.64 8.76
C GLY A 48 -20.04 -5.78 8.98
N MET A 49 -19.81 -5.40 10.23
CA MET A 49 -18.58 -4.68 10.62
C MET A 49 -17.64 -5.63 11.35
N ALA A 50 -16.61 -6.09 10.65
CA ALA A 50 -15.60 -6.99 11.20
C ALA A 50 -14.26 -6.86 10.46
N GLN A 51 -13.17 -7.12 11.18
CA GLN A 51 -11.81 -7.09 10.63
C GLN A 51 -11.55 -8.24 9.65
N THR A 52 -10.48 -8.11 8.85
CA THR A 52 -9.98 -9.19 7.98
C THR A 52 -9.62 -10.43 8.80
N GLY A 53 -9.94 -11.62 8.30
CA GLY A 53 -9.66 -12.88 9.00
C GLY A 53 -10.64 -13.24 10.13
N SER A 54 -11.78 -12.54 10.24
CA SER A 54 -12.85 -12.88 11.18
C SER A 54 -13.81 -13.98 10.68
N GLY A 55 -13.62 -14.49 9.46
CA GLY A 55 -14.51 -15.49 8.84
C GLY A 55 -15.67 -14.90 8.03
N LYS A 56 -15.55 -13.65 7.57
CA LYS A 56 -16.60 -12.96 6.77
C LYS A 56 -17.00 -13.73 5.51
N THR A 57 -16.03 -14.32 4.81
CA THR A 57 -16.32 -15.05 3.56
C THR A 57 -17.34 -16.16 3.78
N ALA A 58 -17.17 -16.99 4.80
CA ALA A 58 -18.15 -18.02 5.14
C ALA A 58 -19.47 -17.40 5.66
N ALA A 59 -19.41 -16.27 6.39
CA ALA A 59 -20.61 -15.60 6.90
C ALA A 59 -21.59 -15.18 5.81
N PHE A 60 -21.11 -14.76 4.63
CA PHE A 60 -21.99 -14.44 3.50
C PHE A 60 -22.15 -15.58 2.48
N ALA A 61 -21.10 -16.35 2.23
CA ALA A 61 -21.12 -17.37 1.18
C ALA A 61 -22.05 -18.52 1.52
N LEU A 62 -22.04 -19.02 2.76
CA LEU A 62 -22.84 -20.18 3.16
C LEU A 62 -24.36 -19.94 3.01
N PRO A 63 -24.95 -18.84 3.53
CA PRO A 63 -26.38 -18.58 3.37
C PRO A 63 -26.76 -18.23 1.92
N LEU A 64 -25.90 -17.56 1.16
CA LEU A 64 -26.19 -17.27 -0.24
C LEU A 64 -26.15 -18.55 -1.10
N LEU A 65 -25.20 -19.45 -0.86
CA LEU A 65 -25.15 -20.78 -1.50
C LEU A 65 -26.38 -21.62 -1.15
N HIS A 66 -26.85 -21.55 0.11
CA HIS A 66 -28.07 -22.27 0.53
C HIS A 66 -29.28 -21.90 -0.33
N ASN A 67 -29.39 -20.63 -0.73
CA ASN A 67 -30.52 -20.07 -1.48
C ASN A 67 -30.37 -20.15 -3.01
N ILE A 68 -29.23 -20.65 -3.54
CA ILE A 68 -29.01 -20.75 -4.99
C ILE A 68 -29.85 -21.88 -5.60
N ASN A 69 -30.46 -21.60 -6.74
CA ASN A 69 -31.06 -22.62 -7.59
C ASN A 69 -30.02 -23.16 -8.58
N ALA A 70 -29.54 -24.36 -8.34
CA ALA A 70 -28.52 -25.02 -9.15
C ALA A 70 -28.97 -25.34 -10.59
N GLU A 71 -30.29 -25.42 -10.85
CA GLU A 71 -30.85 -25.69 -12.18
C GLU A 71 -30.79 -24.47 -13.10
N LEU A 72 -30.65 -23.27 -12.54
CA LEU A 72 -30.58 -22.03 -13.31
C LEU A 72 -29.10 -21.67 -13.59
N ALA A 73 -28.65 -21.93 -14.81
CA ALA A 73 -27.29 -21.65 -15.26
C ALA A 73 -27.11 -20.14 -15.62
N VAL A 74 -27.37 -19.26 -14.67
CA VAL A 74 -27.27 -17.80 -14.79
C VAL A 74 -26.72 -17.20 -13.49
N PRO A 75 -26.11 -16.01 -13.52
CA PRO A 75 -25.65 -15.32 -12.31
C PRO A 75 -26.80 -15.02 -11.34
N GLN A 76 -26.71 -15.58 -10.14
CA GLN A 76 -27.65 -15.38 -9.05
C GLN A 76 -27.04 -14.64 -7.88
N VAL A 77 -25.72 -14.81 -7.68
CA VAL A 77 -24.95 -14.11 -6.64
C VAL A 77 -23.77 -13.36 -7.29
N LEU A 78 -23.64 -12.09 -6.94
CA LEU A 78 -22.52 -11.25 -7.30
C LEU A 78 -21.74 -10.82 -6.06
N VAL A 79 -20.42 -11.02 -6.06
CA VAL A 79 -19.53 -10.55 -5.01
C VAL A 79 -18.55 -9.53 -5.58
N LEU A 80 -18.55 -8.32 -5.03
CA LEU A 80 -17.59 -7.26 -5.35
C LEU A 80 -16.43 -7.33 -4.37
N ALA A 81 -15.22 -7.39 -4.91
CA ALA A 81 -13.97 -7.40 -4.15
C ALA A 81 -13.02 -6.29 -4.64
N PRO A 82 -12.28 -5.59 -3.75
CA PRO A 82 -11.40 -4.48 -4.14
C PRO A 82 -10.20 -4.90 -5.00
N THR A 83 -9.71 -6.12 -4.84
CA THR A 83 -8.50 -6.61 -5.50
C THR A 83 -8.72 -7.92 -6.23
N ARG A 84 -7.82 -8.19 -7.18
CA ARG A 84 -7.84 -9.42 -7.99
C ARG A 84 -7.63 -10.65 -7.12
N GLU A 85 -6.67 -10.56 -6.21
CA GLU A 85 -6.29 -11.62 -5.29
C GLU A 85 -7.45 -11.99 -4.37
N LEU A 86 -8.14 -10.99 -3.80
CA LEU A 86 -9.31 -11.24 -2.96
C LEU A 86 -10.47 -11.84 -3.79
N ALA A 87 -10.66 -11.38 -5.02
CA ALA A 87 -11.69 -11.96 -5.89
C ALA A 87 -11.44 -13.44 -6.19
N VAL A 88 -10.18 -13.82 -6.43
CA VAL A 88 -9.79 -15.23 -6.62
C VAL A 88 -10.00 -16.03 -5.33
N GLN A 89 -9.50 -15.55 -4.19
CA GLN A 89 -9.64 -16.22 -2.89
C GLN A 89 -11.11 -16.43 -2.49
N VAL A 90 -11.94 -15.41 -2.68
CA VAL A 90 -13.38 -15.52 -2.39
C VAL A 90 -14.05 -16.52 -3.34
N ALA A 91 -13.70 -16.53 -4.62
CA ALA A 91 -14.23 -17.50 -5.58
C ALA A 91 -13.80 -18.93 -5.26
N GLU A 92 -12.55 -19.15 -4.89
CA GLU A 92 -12.03 -20.44 -4.44
C GLU A 92 -12.75 -20.91 -3.18
N ALA A 93 -12.86 -20.06 -2.15
CA ALA A 93 -13.57 -20.39 -0.92
C ALA A 93 -15.04 -20.75 -1.17
N ILE A 94 -15.74 -19.99 -2.03
CA ILE A 94 -17.14 -20.30 -2.40
C ILE A 94 -17.20 -21.63 -3.16
N SER A 95 -16.25 -21.92 -4.04
CA SER A 95 -16.17 -23.20 -4.76
C SER A 95 -15.96 -24.38 -3.79
N ASP A 96 -15.11 -24.22 -2.78
CA ASP A 96 -14.87 -25.22 -1.75
C ASP A 96 -16.12 -25.44 -0.90
N PHE A 97 -16.85 -24.40 -0.51
CA PHE A 97 -18.13 -24.52 0.20
C PHE A 97 -19.23 -25.19 -0.65
N ALA A 98 -19.17 -25.01 -1.97
CA ALA A 98 -20.12 -25.61 -2.91
C ALA A 98 -19.72 -27.03 -3.38
N LYS A 99 -18.61 -27.61 -2.90
CA LYS A 99 -18.03 -28.88 -3.36
C LYS A 99 -19.03 -30.04 -3.44
N HIS A 100 -19.97 -30.11 -2.51
CA HIS A 100 -21.00 -31.14 -2.49
C HIS A 100 -22.33 -30.69 -3.13
N MET A 101 -22.39 -29.51 -3.73
CA MET A 101 -23.54 -28.98 -4.45
C MET A 101 -23.37 -29.22 -5.95
N LYS A 102 -24.18 -30.14 -6.53
CA LYS A 102 -24.10 -30.44 -7.97
C LYS A 102 -24.58 -29.25 -8.81
N GLY A 103 -23.86 -28.94 -9.88
CA GLY A 103 -24.27 -27.95 -10.88
C GLY A 103 -23.94 -26.49 -10.54
N ILE A 104 -23.28 -26.21 -9.41
CA ILE A 104 -22.84 -24.86 -9.05
C ILE A 104 -21.49 -24.56 -9.71
N ASN A 105 -21.45 -23.47 -10.46
CA ASN A 105 -20.24 -22.91 -11.07
C ASN A 105 -19.93 -21.54 -10.48
N VAL A 106 -18.69 -21.30 -10.09
CA VAL A 106 -18.19 -20.04 -9.56
C VAL A 106 -17.14 -19.48 -10.52
N VAL A 107 -17.21 -18.19 -10.84
CA VAL A 107 -16.24 -17.53 -11.71
C VAL A 107 -15.69 -16.27 -11.07
N ALA A 108 -14.35 -16.07 -11.20
CA ALA A 108 -13.69 -14.84 -10.83
C ALA A 108 -13.43 -13.96 -12.06
N LEU A 109 -13.89 -12.68 -12.02
CA LEU A 109 -13.73 -11.70 -13.09
C LEU A 109 -12.90 -10.50 -12.60
N TYR A 110 -11.66 -10.40 -13.06
CA TYR A 110 -10.74 -9.35 -12.62
C TYR A 110 -9.86 -8.82 -13.75
N GLY A 111 -9.33 -7.62 -13.58
CA GLY A 111 -8.47 -6.99 -14.57
C GLY A 111 -7.11 -7.69 -14.70
N GLY A 112 -6.51 -7.67 -15.90
CA GLY A 112 -5.20 -8.28 -16.18
C GLY A 112 -5.25 -9.73 -16.66
N GLN A 113 -6.32 -10.47 -16.36
CA GLN A 113 -6.56 -11.78 -16.98
C GLN A 113 -7.07 -11.61 -18.41
N ARG A 114 -6.72 -12.54 -19.29
CA ARG A 114 -7.18 -12.56 -20.68
C ARG A 114 -8.71 -12.64 -20.77
N TYR A 115 -9.27 -11.79 -21.61
CA TYR A 115 -10.72 -11.64 -21.73
C TYR A 115 -11.42 -12.90 -22.25
N ASP A 116 -10.77 -13.62 -23.19
CA ASP A 116 -11.28 -14.87 -23.76
C ASP A 116 -11.44 -15.99 -22.72
N VAL A 117 -10.60 -16.02 -21.70
CA VAL A 117 -10.71 -16.97 -20.58
C VAL A 117 -11.99 -16.69 -19.79
N GLN A 118 -12.24 -15.44 -19.45
CA GLN A 118 -13.43 -15.01 -18.71
C GLN A 118 -14.70 -15.22 -19.52
N LEU A 119 -14.69 -14.95 -20.82
CA LEU A 119 -15.83 -15.22 -21.70
C LEU A 119 -16.18 -16.70 -21.78
N ARG A 120 -15.16 -17.58 -21.82
CA ARG A 120 -15.41 -19.03 -21.80
C ARG A 120 -16.05 -19.48 -20.49
N ALA A 121 -15.58 -18.95 -19.36
CA ALA A 121 -16.13 -19.25 -18.05
C ALA A 121 -17.58 -18.74 -17.92
N LEU A 122 -17.88 -17.52 -18.37
CA LEU A 122 -19.24 -16.96 -18.37
C LEU A 122 -20.22 -17.78 -19.24
N ARG A 123 -19.78 -18.33 -20.36
CA ARG A 123 -20.62 -19.20 -21.21
C ARG A 123 -21.02 -20.53 -20.55
N GLN A 124 -20.34 -20.92 -19.50
CA GLN A 124 -20.70 -22.11 -18.71
C GLN A 124 -21.90 -21.86 -17.78
N GLY A 125 -22.41 -20.62 -17.74
CA GLY A 125 -23.56 -20.23 -16.93
C GLY A 125 -23.28 -20.31 -15.43
N PRO A 126 -22.29 -19.54 -14.90
CA PRO A 126 -21.99 -19.54 -13.48
C PRO A 126 -23.14 -18.94 -12.67
N GLN A 127 -23.46 -19.56 -11.55
CA GLN A 127 -24.43 -19.02 -10.59
C GLN A 127 -23.82 -17.98 -9.68
N VAL A 128 -22.51 -18.07 -9.42
CA VAL A 128 -21.79 -17.11 -8.58
C VAL A 128 -20.72 -16.42 -9.41
N VAL A 129 -20.75 -15.11 -9.40
CA VAL A 129 -19.74 -14.25 -10.03
C VAL A 129 -19.05 -13.45 -8.94
N VAL A 130 -17.74 -13.55 -8.84
CA VAL A 130 -16.91 -12.76 -7.95
C VAL A 130 -16.04 -11.84 -8.81
N GLY A 131 -15.91 -10.55 -8.49
CA GLY A 131 -15.05 -9.75 -9.34
C GLY A 131 -14.68 -8.37 -8.81
N THR A 132 -13.73 -7.75 -9.50
CA THR A 132 -13.33 -6.36 -9.22
C THR A 132 -14.25 -5.39 -9.99
N PRO A 133 -14.65 -4.24 -9.38
CA PRO A 133 -15.65 -3.34 -9.95
C PRO A 133 -15.40 -2.96 -11.41
N GLY A 134 -14.20 -2.47 -11.76
CA GLY A 134 -13.91 -2.03 -13.11
C GLY A 134 -14.02 -3.12 -14.18
N ARG A 135 -13.66 -4.40 -13.88
CA ARG A 135 -13.79 -5.52 -14.83
C ARG A 135 -15.25 -5.97 -14.96
N LEU A 136 -16.01 -5.96 -13.87
CA LEU A 136 -17.44 -6.25 -13.92
C LEU A 136 -18.19 -5.23 -14.77
N LEU A 137 -17.89 -3.93 -14.61
CA LEU A 137 -18.44 -2.87 -15.46
C LEU A 137 -18.08 -3.05 -16.93
N ASP A 138 -16.87 -3.47 -17.25
CA ASP A 138 -16.46 -3.76 -18.63
C ASP A 138 -17.31 -4.89 -19.24
N HIS A 139 -17.56 -5.97 -18.49
CA HIS A 139 -18.43 -7.06 -18.92
C HIS A 139 -19.90 -6.63 -19.06
N LEU A 140 -20.42 -5.80 -18.12
CA LEU A 140 -21.78 -5.24 -18.19
C LEU A 140 -21.96 -4.33 -19.40
N LYS A 141 -21.02 -3.40 -19.65
CA LYS A 141 -21.02 -2.50 -20.82
C LYS A 141 -20.97 -3.25 -22.14
N ARG A 142 -20.31 -4.40 -22.19
CA ARG A 142 -20.21 -5.26 -23.39
C ARG A 142 -21.39 -6.24 -23.51
N GLY A 143 -22.31 -6.27 -22.53
CA GLY A 143 -23.43 -7.21 -22.52
C GLY A 143 -23.01 -8.68 -22.38
N THR A 144 -21.81 -8.95 -21.88
CA THR A 144 -21.29 -10.31 -21.69
C THR A 144 -21.55 -10.87 -20.29
N LEU A 145 -22.01 -10.02 -19.38
CA LEU A 145 -22.52 -10.37 -18.05
C LEU A 145 -23.96 -9.83 -17.92
N ASP A 146 -24.91 -10.72 -17.65
CA ASP A 146 -26.30 -10.38 -17.40
C ASP A 146 -26.62 -10.61 -15.91
N LEU A 147 -27.06 -9.56 -15.22
CA LEU A 147 -27.44 -9.58 -13.81
C LEU A 147 -28.97 -9.56 -13.60
N SER A 148 -29.77 -9.75 -14.65
CA SER A 148 -31.24 -9.65 -14.57
C SER A 148 -31.90 -10.69 -13.64
N LYS A 149 -31.20 -11.76 -13.31
CA LYS A 149 -31.65 -12.83 -12.39
C LYS A 149 -30.90 -12.84 -11.05
N LEU A 150 -30.16 -11.75 -10.76
CA LEU A 150 -29.43 -11.65 -9.51
C LEU A 150 -30.37 -11.60 -8.31
N SER A 151 -30.13 -12.45 -7.33
CA SER A 151 -30.87 -12.52 -6.07
C SER A 151 -30.05 -12.09 -4.87
N GLY A 152 -28.70 -12.17 -4.96
CA GLY A 152 -27.79 -11.79 -3.88
C GLY A 152 -26.62 -10.95 -4.36
N LEU A 153 -26.34 -9.87 -3.62
CA LEU A 153 -25.18 -9.00 -3.82
C LEU A 153 -24.34 -8.96 -2.56
N VAL A 154 -23.03 -9.07 -2.72
CA VAL A 154 -22.07 -8.88 -1.63
C VAL A 154 -21.06 -7.79 -1.99
N LEU A 155 -20.80 -6.89 -1.06
CA LEU A 155 -19.68 -5.97 -1.10
C LEU A 155 -18.71 -6.39 0.01
N ASP A 156 -17.58 -6.98 -0.36
CA ASP A 156 -16.54 -7.35 0.62
C ASP A 156 -15.41 -6.31 0.63
N GLU A 157 -14.93 -5.95 1.82
CA GLU A 157 -13.97 -4.86 2.04
C GLU A 157 -14.40 -3.54 1.35
N ALA A 158 -15.64 -3.09 1.61
CA ALA A 158 -16.21 -1.90 0.98
C ALA A 158 -15.40 -0.62 1.23
N ASP A 159 -14.82 -0.45 2.41
CA ASP A 159 -13.90 0.64 2.75
C ASP A 159 -12.62 0.63 1.90
N GLU A 160 -12.11 -0.53 1.56
CA GLU A 160 -10.97 -0.65 0.65
C GLU A 160 -11.36 -0.30 -0.80
N MET A 161 -12.55 -0.69 -1.26
CA MET A 161 -13.05 -0.24 -2.56
C MET A 161 -13.17 1.28 -2.63
N LEU A 162 -13.60 1.93 -1.53
CA LEU A 162 -13.62 3.38 -1.42
C LEU A 162 -12.22 4.00 -1.53
N ARG A 163 -11.24 3.46 -0.80
CA ARG A 163 -9.85 3.95 -0.83
C ARG A 163 -9.19 3.80 -2.20
N MET A 164 -9.58 2.79 -2.94
CA MET A 164 -9.11 2.56 -4.31
C MET A 164 -9.84 3.40 -5.36
N GLY A 165 -10.84 4.20 -4.97
CA GLY A 165 -11.61 5.05 -5.87
C GLY A 165 -12.70 4.33 -6.65
N PHE A 166 -13.09 3.11 -6.27
CA PHE A 166 -14.11 2.31 -6.98
C PHE A 166 -15.56 2.63 -6.58
N ILE A 167 -15.77 3.67 -5.76
CA ILE A 167 -17.11 3.92 -5.21
C ILE A 167 -18.14 4.23 -6.30
N GLU A 168 -17.76 4.99 -7.33
CA GLU A 168 -18.64 5.32 -8.46
C GLU A 168 -18.93 4.09 -9.32
N ASP A 169 -17.93 3.23 -9.51
CA ASP A 169 -18.07 1.95 -10.20
C ASP A 169 -19.05 1.03 -9.47
N VAL A 170 -18.93 0.94 -8.14
CA VAL A 170 -19.83 0.16 -7.27
C VAL A 170 -21.25 0.70 -7.36
N GLU A 171 -21.47 2.02 -7.22
CA GLU A 171 -22.82 2.64 -7.36
C GLU A 171 -23.42 2.37 -8.75
N THR A 172 -22.58 2.39 -9.80
CA THR A 172 -23.02 2.13 -11.19
C THR A 172 -23.43 0.67 -11.38
N ILE A 173 -22.72 -0.29 -10.77
CA ILE A 173 -23.10 -1.72 -10.80
C ILE A 173 -24.41 -1.92 -10.04
N MET A 174 -24.51 -1.38 -8.81
CA MET A 174 -25.70 -1.52 -7.98
C MET A 174 -26.97 -0.94 -8.65
N ALA A 175 -26.83 0.11 -9.44
CA ALA A 175 -27.95 0.70 -10.20
C ALA A 175 -28.46 -0.19 -11.34
N GLN A 176 -27.71 -1.22 -11.77
CA GLN A 176 -28.09 -2.17 -12.84
C GLN A 176 -28.66 -3.49 -12.31
N ILE A 177 -28.67 -3.69 -10.99
CA ILE A 177 -29.16 -4.90 -10.35
C ILE A 177 -30.69 -4.80 -10.18
N PRO A 178 -31.46 -5.92 -10.29
CA PRO A 178 -32.92 -5.92 -10.05
C PRO A 178 -33.26 -5.32 -8.68
N ALA A 179 -34.38 -4.60 -8.61
CA ALA A 179 -34.80 -3.95 -7.36
C ALA A 179 -35.04 -4.94 -6.21
N LYS A 180 -35.44 -6.18 -6.53
CA LYS A 180 -35.63 -7.24 -5.53
C LYS A 180 -34.39 -8.14 -5.48
N HIS A 181 -33.48 -7.82 -4.61
CA HIS A 181 -32.31 -8.64 -4.28
C HIS A 181 -31.95 -8.45 -2.82
N GLN A 182 -31.14 -9.34 -2.27
CA GLN A 182 -30.58 -9.23 -0.93
C GLN A 182 -29.16 -8.68 -1.01
N THR A 183 -28.81 -7.75 -0.11
CA THR A 183 -27.47 -7.17 -0.06
C THR A 183 -26.76 -7.48 1.25
N ALA A 184 -25.52 -7.95 1.16
CA ALA A 184 -24.61 -8.08 2.29
C ALA A 184 -23.39 -7.16 2.07
N LEU A 185 -23.18 -6.19 2.96
CA LEU A 185 -22.05 -5.28 2.90
C LEU A 185 -21.13 -5.55 4.09
N PHE A 186 -19.86 -5.88 3.80
CA PHE A 186 -18.85 -6.09 4.79
C PHE A 186 -17.76 -5.02 4.70
N SER A 187 -17.43 -4.43 5.85
CA SER A 187 -16.43 -3.37 5.96
C SER A 187 -15.77 -3.39 7.33
N ALA A 188 -14.49 -3.04 7.42
CA ALA A 188 -13.84 -2.84 8.70
C ALA A 188 -14.20 -1.47 9.30
N THR A 189 -14.47 -0.47 8.45
CA THR A 189 -14.80 0.90 8.84
C THR A 189 -16.07 1.40 8.16
N MET A 190 -16.66 2.47 8.71
CA MET A 190 -17.91 3.03 8.22
C MET A 190 -17.78 4.53 7.90
N PRO A 191 -17.00 4.91 6.88
CA PRO A 191 -16.94 6.29 6.41
C PRO A 191 -18.29 6.73 5.79
N GLU A 192 -18.50 8.04 5.68
CA GLU A 192 -19.79 8.58 5.21
C GLU A 192 -20.19 8.12 3.79
N ALA A 193 -19.20 7.87 2.93
CA ALA A 193 -19.47 7.34 1.59
C ALA A 193 -20.09 5.94 1.64
N ILE A 194 -19.64 5.06 2.54
CA ILE A 194 -20.22 3.72 2.73
C ILE A 194 -21.62 3.85 3.34
N ARG A 195 -21.83 4.74 4.32
CA ARG A 195 -23.17 5.01 4.87
C ARG A 195 -24.15 5.50 3.80
N ARG A 196 -23.67 6.31 2.83
CA ARG A 196 -24.49 6.75 1.70
C ARG A 196 -24.94 5.57 0.84
N ILE A 197 -24.03 4.65 0.52
CA ILE A 197 -24.37 3.41 -0.21
C ILE A 197 -25.40 2.60 0.56
N THR A 198 -25.17 2.36 1.86
CA THR A 198 -26.10 1.61 2.71
C THR A 198 -27.51 2.22 2.69
N ARG A 199 -27.64 3.55 2.89
CA ARG A 199 -28.94 4.23 2.89
C ARG A 199 -29.65 4.20 1.54
N ARG A 200 -28.88 4.19 0.44
CA ARG A 200 -29.43 4.29 -0.92
C ARG A 200 -29.81 2.94 -1.50
N PHE A 201 -29.06 1.90 -1.20
CA PHE A 201 -29.15 0.62 -1.91
C PHE A 201 -29.53 -0.57 -1.03
N MET A 202 -29.53 -0.42 0.30
CA MET A 202 -29.92 -1.50 1.21
C MET A 202 -31.28 -1.20 1.84
N ASN A 203 -32.04 -2.27 2.10
CA ASN A 203 -33.36 -2.19 2.67
C ASN A 203 -33.36 -2.66 4.12
N ASP A 204 -33.50 -1.73 5.07
CA ASP A 204 -33.51 -1.97 6.53
C ASP A 204 -32.44 -3.02 6.97
N PRO A 205 -31.15 -2.77 6.70
CA PRO A 205 -30.11 -3.76 6.92
C PRO A 205 -29.93 -4.04 8.41
N GLN A 206 -29.78 -5.32 8.75
CA GLN A 206 -29.36 -5.72 10.09
C GLN A 206 -27.87 -5.35 10.29
N GLU A 207 -27.61 -4.44 11.21
CA GLU A 207 -26.23 -4.08 11.57
C GLU A 207 -25.64 -5.12 12.54
N VAL A 208 -24.63 -5.82 12.08
CA VAL A 208 -23.83 -6.74 12.87
C VAL A 208 -22.46 -6.11 13.14
N ARG A 209 -22.17 -5.81 14.39
CA ARG A 209 -20.90 -5.22 14.79
C ARG A 209 -20.17 -6.17 15.73
N ILE A 210 -19.21 -6.88 15.19
CA ILE A 210 -18.29 -7.62 16.03
C ILE A 210 -17.29 -6.60 16.58
N GLN A 211 -17.47 -6.26 17.84
CA GLN A 211 -16.46 -5.52 18.59
C GLN A 211 -15.23 -6.42 18.74
N SER A 212 -14.38 -6.44 17.70
CA SER A 212 -13.00 -6.73 18.03
C SER A 212 -12.57 -5.61 18.95
N SER A 213 -12.24 -5.93 20.21
CA SER A 213 -11.36 -5.06 20.96
C SER A 213 -10.28 -4.63 19.95
N VAL A 214 -10.04 -3.33 19.77
CA VAL A 214 -9.02 -2.76 18.87
C VAL A 214 -7.62 -3.18 19.34
N THR A 215 -7.56 -4.10 20.26
CA THR A 215 -6.39 -4.81 20.66
C THR A 215 -5.96 -5.69 19.49
N THR A 216 -4.80 -5.38 18.97
CA THR A 216 -3.88 -6.29 18.30
C THR A 216 -4.30 -7.72 18.54
N ARG A 217 -4.35 -8.52 17.49
CA ARG A 217 -4.34 -9.96 17.69
C ARG A 217 -3.28 -10.23 18.75
N PRO A 218 -3.60 -10.89 19.88
CA PRO A 218 -2.64 -11.12 20.97
C PRO A 218 -1.35 -11.78 20.48
N ASP A 219 -1.40 -12.40 19.31
CA ASP A 219 -0.33 -13.17 18.70
C ASP A 219 0.66 -12.37 17.84
N ILE A 220 0.48 -11.03 17.67
CA ILE A 220 1.41 -10.20 16.88
C ILE A 220 2.23 -9.32 17.82
N SER A 221 3.49 -9.69 18.00
CA SER A 221 4.48 -8.88 18.70
C SER A 221 4.87 -7.68 17.85
N GLN A 222 4.77 -6.46 18.39
CA GLN A 222 5.03 -5.21 17.65
C GLN A 222 6.17 -4.45 18.27
N SER A 223 7.02 -3.85 17.44
CA SER A 223 8.12 -3.00 17.86
C SER A 223 8.39 -1.91 16.82
N TYR A 224 9.02 -0.80 17.24
CA TYR A 224 9.48 0.20 16.28
C TYR A 224 10.94 0.57 16.51
N TRP A 225 11.59 0.98 15.43
CA TRP A 225 12.92 1.56 15.47
C TRP A 225 12.88 3.01 14.99
N THR A 226 13.47 3.92 15.77
CA THR A 226 13.65 5.31 15.34
C THR A 226 14.82 5.39 14.36
N VAL A 227 14.55 5.86 13.13
CA VAL A 227 15.57 5.99 12.08
C VAL A 227 16.61 7.03 12.47
N GLN A 228 17.75 6.60 13.00
CA GLN A 228 18.86 7.44 13.43
C GLN A 228 20.19 6.74 13.22
N GLY A 229 21.19 7.50 12.76
CA GLY A 229 22.60 7.04 12.71
C GLY A 229 22.95 6.02 11.63
N MET A 230 21.97 5.40 11.00
CA MET A 230 22.13 4.37 9.97
C MET A 230 21.11 4.53 8.85
N ARG A 231 21.44 4.11 7.63
CA ARG A 231 20.49 4.08 6.50
C ARG A 231 19.45 2.99 6.71
N LYS A 232 18.21 3.24 6.26
CA LYS A 232 17.10 2.27 6.40
C LYS A 232 17.43 0.88 5.82
N ASN A 233 18.06 0.81 4.63
CA ASN A 233 18.42 -0.48 4.01
C ASN A 233 19.43 -1.26 4.84
N GLU A 234 20.45 -0.59 5.37
CA GLU A 234 21.46 -1.22 6.24
C GLU A 234 20.84 -1.72 7.54
N ALA A 235 19.98 -0.91 8.17
CA ALA A 235 19.24 -1.30 9.37
C ALA A 235 18.31 -2.48 9.09
N LEU A 236 17.61 -2.47 7.93
CA LEU A 236 16.74 -3.56 7.51
C LEU A 236 17.49 -4.88 7.43
N VAL A 237 18.65 -4.90 6.76
CA VAL A 237 19.50 -6.09 6.66
C VAL A 237 19.90 -6.60 8.04
N ARG A 238 20.28 -5.71 8.97
CA ARG A 238 20.65 -6.10 10.35
C ARG A 238 19.47 -6.70 11.12
N PHE A 239 18.28 -6.11 11.02
CA PHE A 239 17.07 -6.65 11.64
C PHE A 239 16.70 -8.01 11.05
N LEU A 240 16.70 -8.16 9.73
CA LEU A 240 16.39 -9.43 9.07
C LEU A 240 17.39 -10.53 9.45
N GLU A 241 18.68 -10.17 9.61
CA GLU A 241 19.69 -11.13 10.02
C GLU A 241 19.55 -11.56 11.50
N ALA A 242 19.07 -10.62 12.35
CA ALA A 242 18.85 -10.88 13.77
C ALA A 242 17.54 -11.62 14.06
N GLU A 243 16.62 -11.69 13.10
CA GLU A 243 15.32 -12.32 13.27
C GLU A 243 15.29 -13.72 12.65
N ASP A 244 14.47 -14.58 13.24
CA ASP A 244 14.08 -15.85 12.62
C ASP A 244 12.67 -15.68 12.07
N PHE A 245 12.50 -15.90 10.78
CA PHE A 245 11.21 -15.81 10.09
C PHE A 245 11.12 -16.85 8.97
N ASP A 246 9.90 -17.32 8.71
CA ASP A 246 9.62 -18.25 7.60
C ASP A 246 9.49 -17.49 6.28
N ALA A 247 8.71 -16.42 6.30
CA ALA A 247 8.61 -15.44 5.22
C ALA A 247 8.36 -14.04 5.80
N ALA A 248 8.83 -13.03 5.08
CA ALA A 248 8.63 -11.63 5.45
C ALA A 248 7.93 -10.84 4.34
N ILE A 249 7.09 -9.87 4.73
CA ILE A 249 6.59 -8.85 3.85
C ILE A 249 7.07 -7.47 4.31
N ILE A 250 7.61 -6.69 3.38
CA ILE A 250 8.16 -5.36 3.64
C ILE A 250 7.32 -4.33 2.92
N PHE A 251 6.68 -3.44 3.69
CA PHE A 251 5.83 -2.39 3.15
C PHE A 251 6.61 -1.11 2.89
N VAL A 252 6.59 -0.65 1.65
CA VAL A 252 7.18 0.61 1.20
C VAL A 252 6.12 1.53 0.58
N ARG A 253 6.39 2.83 0.56
CA ARG A 253 5.42 3.85 0.11
C ARG A 253 5.29 3.95 -1.40
N THR A 254 6.37 3.72 -2.16
CA THR A 254 6.40 3.95 -3.61
C THR A 254 6.78 2.69 -4.38
N LYS A 255 6.37 2.64 -5.66
CA LYS A 255 6.75 1.55 -6.57
C LYS A 255 8.26 1.45 -6.75
N ASN A 256 8.96 2.58 -6.90
CA ASN A 256 10.42 2.58 -7.06
C ASN A 256 11.12 2.03 -5.82
N ALA A 257 10.64 2.39 -4.63
CA ALA A 257 11.19 1.84 -3.39
C ALA A 257 11.05 0.31 -3.30
N THR A 258 10.04 -0.31 -3.96
CA THR A 258 9.96 -1.78 -3.99
C THR A 258 11.16 -2.41 -4.71
N LEU A 259 11.60 -1.80 -5.80
CA LEU A 259 12.74 -2.26 -6.59
C LEU A 259 14.06 -1.99 -5.85
N GLU A 260 14.25 -0.76 -5.35
CA GLU A 260 15.46 -0.35 -4.63
C GLU A 260 15.72 -1.22 -3.39
N VAL A 261 14.68 -1.52 -2.61
CA VAL A 261 14.81 -2.35 -1.41
C VAL A 261 15.02 -3.82 -1.79
N ALA A 262 14.36 -4.32 -2.85
CA ALA A 262 14.57 -5.69 -3.33
C ALA A 262 16.01 -5.89 -3.79
N GLU A 263 16.55 -4.98 -4.62
CA GLU A 263 17.94 -5.00 -5.09
C GLU A 263 18.92 -4.95 -3.92
N ALA A 264 18.70 -4.07 -2.93
CA ALA A 264 19.55 -3.98 -1.74
C ALA A 264 19.57 -5.29 -0.92
N LEU A 265 18.43 -5.99 -0.84
CA LEU A 265 18.31 -7.27 -0.16
C LEU A 265 18.94 -8.42 -0.96
N GLU A 266 18.80 -8.44 -2.28
CA GLU A 266 19.45 -9.41 -3.16
C GLU A 266 20.98 -9.29 -3.08
N HIS A 267 21.52 -8.08 -3.14
CA HIS A 267 22.95 -7.82 -2.92
C HIS A 267 23.41 -8.28 -1.52
N SER A 268 22.52 -8.23 -0.56
CA SER A 268 22.75 -8.77 0.78
C SER A 268 22.52 -10.28 0.86
N GLY A 269 22.22 -10.97 -0.28
CA GLY A 269 22.04 -12.42 -0.42
C GLY A 269 20.74 -12.95 0.16
N TYR A 270 19.70 -12.12 0.22
CA TYR A 270 18.34 -12.57 0.52
C TYR A 270 17.60 -12.91 -0.77
N ASN A 271 16.75 -13.94 -0.71
CA ASN A 271 15.86 -14.28 -1.79
C ASN A 271 14.61 -13.40 -1.70
N SER A 272 14.65 -12.26 -2.36
CA SER A 272 13.63 -11.22 -2.30
C SER A 272 13.00 -10.93 -3.66
N ALA A 273 11.79 -10.38 -3.67
CA ALA A 273 11.13 -9.89 -4.89
C ALA A 273 10.26 -8.66 -4.61
N ALA A 274 10.24 -7.74 -5.57
CA ALA A 274 9.33 -6.61 -5.55
C ALA A 274 7.94 -7.00 -6.05
N LEU A 275 6.89 -6.44 -5.42
CA LEU A 275 5.50 -6.56 -5.85
C LEU A 275 4.87 -5.17 -5.93
N ASN A 276 4.55 -4.72 -7.14
CA ASN A 276 3.93 -3.41 -7.36
C ASN A 276 2.89 -3.44 -8.48
N GLY A 277 2.19 -2.32 -8.68
CA GLY A 277 1.07 -2.23 -9.62
C GLY A 277 1.46 -2.27 -11.11
N ASP A 278 2.74 -2.13 -11.46
CA ASP A 278 3.20 -2.11 -12.86
C ASP A 278 3.52 -3.52 -13.37
N MET A 279 3.59 -4.50 -12.47
CA MET A 279 3.80 -5.90 -12.86
C MET A 279 2.61 -6.44 -13.64
N ASN A 280 2.90 -7.23 -14.69
CA ASN A 280 1.85 -7.98 -15.36
C ASN A 280 1.29 -9.07 -14.43
N GLN A 281 0.04 -9.48 -14.68
CA GLN A 281 -0.67 -10.40 -13.77
C GLN A 281 0.02 -11.75 -13.65
N ALA A 282 0.53 -12.32 -14.74
CA ALA A 282 1.19 -13.63 -14.71
C ALA A 282 2.46 -13.62 -13.84
N LEU A 283 3.29 -12.56 -13.94
CA LEU A 283 4.47 -12.42 -13.11
C LEU A 283 4.11 -12.21 -11.63
N ARG A 284 3.02 -11.48 -11.38
CA ARG A 284 2.51 -11.26 -10.03
C ARG A 284 2.06 -12.57 -9.37
N GLU A 285 1.25 -13.36 -10.07
CA GLU A 285 0.80 -14.69 -9.62
C GLU A 285 2.00 -15.61 -9.39
N GLN A 286 2.92 -15.69 -10.34
CA GLN A 286 4.15 -16.47 -10.20
C GLN A 286 4.98 -16.06 -8.96
N THR A 287 5.08 -14.76 -8.68
CA THR A 287 5.81 -14.26 -7.51
C THR A 287 5.14 -14.69 -6.21
N LEU A 288 3.81 -14.61 -6.16
CA LEU A 288 3.04 -15.05 -5.00
C LEU A 288 3.10 -16.56 -4.79
N ASP A 289 3.04 -17.35 -5.86
CA ASP A 289 3.22 -18.80 -5.78
C ASP A 289 4.61 -19.17 -5.25
N ARG A 290 5.66 -18.50 -5.73
CA ARG A 290 7.01 -18.68 -5.20
C ARG A 290 7.10 -18.36 -3.70
N LEU A 291 6.37 -17.33 -3.23
CA LEU A 291 6.30 -17.00 -1.80
C LEU A 291 5.55 -18.08 -1.01
N LYS A 292 4.43 -18.57 -1.51
CA LYS A 292 3.65 -19.66 -0.89
C LYS A 292 4.45 -20.96 -0.78
N ASP A 293 5.15 -21.32 -1.86
CA ASP A 293 5.92 -22.57 -1.96
C ASP A 293 7.28 -22.52 -1.23
N GLY A 294 7.67 -21.40 -0.63
CA GLY A 294 8.96 -21.26 0.04
C GLY A 294 10.16 -21.08 -0.91
N ARG A 295 9.91 -20.79 -2.18
CA ARG A 295 10.95 -20.47 -3.16
C ARG A 295 11.30 -18.96 -3.16
N LEU A 296 10.61 -18.18 -2.39
CA LEU A 296 10.84 -16.76 -2.11
C LEU A 296 10.62 -16.53 -0.62
N ASP A 297 11.52 -15.81 0.03
CA ASP A 297 11.46 -15.59 1.47
C ASP A 297 10.98 -14.20 1.84
N ILE A 298 11.26 -13.19 1.00
CA ILE A 298 10.95 -11.80 1.28
C ILE A 298 10.20 -11.16 0.12
N LEU A 299 9.03 -10.59 0.42
CA LEU A 299 8.24 -9.82 -0.52
C LEU A 299 8.27 -8.33 -0.16
N ILE A 300 8.66 -7.46 -1.09
CA ILE A 300 8.63 -6.02 -0.92
C ILE A 300 7.45 -5.45 -1.70
N ALA A 301 6.50 -4.82 -1.01
CA ALA A 301 5.24 -4.41 -1.64
C ALA A 301 4.77 -3.02 -1.21
N THR A 302 3.98 -2.39 -2.08
CA THR A 302 3.15 -1.23 -1.71
C THR A 302 1.82 -1.71 -1.09
N ASP A 303 1.13 -0.84 -0.34
CA ASP A 303 -0.18 -1.17 0.24
C ASP A 303 -1.15 -1.73 -0.80
N VAL A 304 -1.26 -1.07 -1.95
CA VAL A 304 -2.16 -1.49 -3.04
C VAL A 304 -1.79 -2.89 -3.57
N ALA A 305 -0.50 -3.16 -3.71
CA ALA A 305 -0.04 -4.44 -4.24
C ALA A 305 -0.14 -5.59 -3.23
N ALA A 306 -0.05 -5.31 -1.94
CA ALA A 306 -0.13 -6.31 -0.87
C ALA A 306 -1.56 -6.60 -0.38
N ARG A 307 -2.55 -5.83 -0.85
CA ARG A 307 -3.96 -6.06 -0.51
C ARG A 307 -4.44 -7.41 -1.03
N GLY A 308 -5.26 -8.07 -0.24
CA GLY A 308 -5.79 -9.38 -0.60
C GLY A 308 -4.78 -10.52 -0.55
N LEU A 309 -3.51 -10.28 -0.17
CA LEU A 309 -2.54 -11.36 -0.01
C LEU A 309 -2.91 -12.26 1.17
N ASP A 310 -3.01 -13.54 0.89
CA ASP A 310 -3.22 -14.59 1.88
C ASP A 310 -2.11 -15.62 1.76
N VAL A 311 -1.12 -15.48 2.64
CA VAL A 311 0.05 -16.36 2.70
C VAL A 311 0.35 -16.66 4.16
N ASP A 312 0.01 -17.85 4.61
CA ASP A 312 0.09 -18.24 6.03
C ASP A 312 1.50 -18.30 6.58
N ARG A 313 2.50 -18.53 5.70
CA ARG A 313 3.89 -18.59 6.15
C ARG A 313 4.53 -17.24 6.48
N ILE A 314 3.83 -16.10 6.24
CA ILE A 314 4.37 -14.79 6.62
C ILE A 314 4.38 -14.67 8.15
N SER A 315 5.56 -14.73 8.75
CA SER A 315 5.80 -14.59 10.18
C SER A 315 6.32 -13.21 10.57
N LEU A 316 6.85 -12.43 9.61
CA LEU A 316 7.39 -11.09 9.83
C LEU A 316 6.79 -10.06 8.89
N VAL A 317 6.32 -8.94 9.45
CA VAL A 317 5.90 -7.76 8.71
C VAL A 317 6.82 -6.59 9.04
N VAL A 318 7.46 -5.99 8.04
CA VAL A 318 8.27 -4.79 8.22
C VAL A 318 7.59 -3.60 7.55
N ASN A 319 7.22 -2.60 8.35
CA ASN A 319 6.78 -1.31 7.84
C ASN A 319 8.01 -0.43 7.62
N TYR A 320 8.69 -0.60 6.50
CA TYR A 320 9.87 0.20 6.10
C TYR A 320 9.54 1.69 6.00
N ASP A 321 8.33 1.99 5.52
CA ASP A 321 7.71 3.31 5.61
C ASP A 321 6.44 3.23 6.46
N ILE A 322 6.34 4.11 7.45
CA ILE A 322 5.17 4.19 8.31
C ILE A 322 3.91 4.51 7.48
N PRO A 323 2.79 3.81 7.70
CA PRO A 323 1.54 4.11 7.01
C PRO A 323 0.97 5.47 7.45
N MET A 324 0.18 6.10 6.58
CA MET A 324 -0.39 7.44 6.84
C MET A 324 -1.53 7.40 7.86
N ASP A 325 -2.16 6.27 8.03
CA ASP A 325 -3.29 6.05 8.94
C ASP A 325 -3.15 4.71 9.70
N SER A 326 -3.83 4.64 10.84
CA SER A 326 -3.79 3.47 11.74
C SER A 326 -4.47 2.24 11.17
N GLU A 327 -5.46 2.42 10.30
CA GLU A 327 -6.18 1.32 9.70
C GLU A 327 -5.30 0.60 8.68
N SER A 328 -4.57 1.35 7.83
CA SER A 328 -3.52 0.78 6.98
C SER A 328 -2.47 0.03 7.78
N TYR A 329 -2.11 0.51 8.98
CA TYR A 329 -1.20 -0.21 9.87
C TYR A 329 -1.77 -1.57 10.27
N VAL A 330 -3.02 -1.61 10.72
CA VAL A 330 -3.70 -2.87 11.10
C VAL A 330 -3.78 -3.84 9.93
N HIS A 331 -4.12 -3.36 8.73
CA HIS A 331 -4.19 -4.17 7.51
C HIS A 331 -2.82 -4.73 7.10
N ARG A 332 -1.73 -3.97 7.32
CA ARG A 332 -0.36 -4.44 7.05
C ARG A 332 0.05 -5.53 8.04
N ILE A 333 -0.06 -5.27 9.34
CA ILE A 333 0.32 -6.26 10.35
C ILE A 333 -0.57 -7.51 10.32
N GLY A 334 -1.83 -7.37 9.88
CA GLY A 334 -2.73 -8.50 9.64
C GLY A 334 -2.32 -9.44 8.50
N ARG A 335 -1.17 -9.20 7.83
CA ARG A 335 -0.58 -10.18 6.90
C ARG A 335 0.17 -11.27 7.64
N THR A 336 0.48 -11.10 8.92
CA THR A 336 1.04 -12.14 9.81
C THR A 336 0.07 -12.50 10.94
N GLY A 337 0.42 -13.43 11.80
CA GLY A 337 -0.44 -13.89 12.90
C GLY A 337 -1.71 -14.61 12.41
N ARG A 338 -1.64 -15.32 11.27
CA ARG A 338 -2.75 -16.07 10.67
C ARG A 338 -2.75 -17.52 11.12
N ALA A 339 -3.92 -18.16 11.04
CA ALA A 339 -4.11 -19.58 11.40
C ALA A 339 -3.56 -19.93 12.80
N GLY A 340 -3.68 -19.01 13.79
CA GLY A 340 -3.19 -19.24 15.15
C GLY A 340 -1.67 -19.22 15.32
N ARG A 341 -0.92 -18.82 14.29
CA ARG A 341 0.55 -18.67 14.36
C ARG A 341 0.93 -17.33 14.97
N ALA A 342 2.01 -17.30 15.76
CA ALA A 342 2.59 -16.05 16.23
C ALA A 342 3.19 -15.24 15.08
N GLY A 343 2.97 -13.92 15.11
CA GLY A 343 3.49 -12.98 14.13
C GLY A 343 4.36 -11.92 14.76
N ARG A 344 5.20 -11.29 13.95
CA ARG A 344 6.02 -10.16 14.37
C ARG A 344 5.88 -8.98 13.42
N ALA A 345 5.80 -7.76 13.96
CA ALA A 345 5.72 -6.53 13.21
C ALA A 345 6.80 -5.54 13.68
N LEU A 346 7.58 -5.04 12.72
CA LEU A 346 8.61 -4.03 12.95
C LEU A 346 8.25 -2.77 12.15
N LEU A 347 8.37 -1.60 12.79
CA LEU A 347 8.02 -0.32 12.20
C LEU A 347 9.25 0.61 12.20
N PHE A 348 9.63 1.17 11.05
CA PHE A 348 10.65 2.19 10.93
C PHE A 348 10.01 3.57 11.02
N VAL A 349 10.49 4.40 11.95
CA VAL A 349 9.88 5.69 12.26
C VAL A 349 10.93 6.81 12.17
N GLU A 350 10.77 7.72 11.24
CA GLU A 350 11.58 8.93 11.19
C GLU A 350 11.11 9.95 12.24
N ASN A 351 12.01 10.81 12.71
CA ASN A 351 11.66 11.82 13.73
C ASN A 351 10.46 12.71 13.35
N ARG A 352 10.32 13.01 12.04
CA ARG A 352 9.18 13.77 11.50
C ARG A 352 7.87 12.99 11.51
N GLU A 353 7.93 11.67 11.59
CA GLU A 353 6.79 10.75 11.52
C GLU A 353 6.27 10.31 12.90
N ARG A 354 6.86 10.78 13.99
CA ARG A 354 6.44 10.45 15.38
C ARG A 354 4.97 10.75 15.67
N ARG A 355 4.38 11.73 14.96
CA ARG A 355 2.92 11.99 15.08
C ARG A 355 2.09 10.82 14.57
N LEU A 356 2.51 10.19 13.48
CA LEU A 356 1.82 9.02 12.92
C LEU A 356 1.89 7.84 13.90
N LEU A 357 3.08 7.57 14.47
CA LEU A 357 3.24 6.55 15.50
C LEU A 357 2.30 6.77 16.69
N ARG A 358 2.28 7.97 17.28
CA ARG A 358 1.38 8.30 18.40
C ARG A 358 -0.10 8.14 18.04
N ASN A 359 -0.47 8.44 16.80
CA ASN A 359 -1.84 8.24 16.34
C ASN A 359 -2.20 6.76 16.25
N ILE A 360 -1.29 5.93 15.74
CA ILE A 360 -1.44 4.46 15.71
C ILE A 360 -1.61 3.92 17.14
N GLU A 361 -0.70 4.26 18.06
CA GLU A 361 -0.74 3.83 19.47
C GLU A 361 -2.05 4.23 20.16
N ARG A 362 -2.50 5.48 19.93
CA ARG A 362 -3.74 6.00 20.52
C ARG A 362 -4.97 5.23 20.05
N ILE A 363 -5.07 4.95 18.75
CA ILE A 363 -6.23 4.25 18.17
C ILE A 363 -6.21 2.77 18.56
N MET A 364 -5.04 2.16 18.55
CA MET A 364 -4.88 0.77 18.95
C MET A 364 -4.88 0.56 20.46
N LYS A 365 -4.88 1.65 21.26
CA LYS A 365 -4.84 1.62 22.73
C LYS A 365 -3.69 0.78 23.28
N LEU A 366 -2.54 0.82 22.61
CA LEU A 366 -1.33 0.13 23.04
C LEU A 366 -0.11 1.03 22.85
N THR A 367 0.96 0.72 23.58
CA THR A 367 2.28 1.34 23.39
C THR A 367 3.17 0.37 22.65
N ILE A 368 3.74 0.79 21.53
CA ILE A 368 4.67 -0.02 20.75
C ILE A 368 6.07 0.21 21.32
N PRO A 369 6.79 -0.82 21.78
CA PRO A 369 8.14 -0.65 22.36
C PRO A 369 9.16 -0.25 21.28
N GLU A 370 10.09 0.64 21.66
CA GLU A 370 11.23 1.00 20.83
C GLU A 370 12.31 -0.07 20.93
N VAL A 371 12.85 -0.49 19.80
CA VAL A 371 13.97 -1.44 19.72
C VAL A 371 15.22 -0.77 19.17
N GLU A 372 16.36 -1.24 19.60
CA GLU A 372 17.66 -0.80 19.09
C GLU A 372 18.08 -1.65 17.88
N ILE A 373 18.91 -1.08 17.00
CA ILE A 373 19.50 -1.83 15.88
C ILE A 373 20.42 -2.92 16.46
N PRO A 374 20.32 -4.16 15.95
CA PRO A 374 21.24 -5.22 16.32
C PRO A 374 22.71 -4.80 16.09
N THR A 375 23.53 -4.94 17.12
CA THR A 375 24.95 -4.58 17.04
C THR A 375 25.74 -5.57 16.20
N GLY A 376 26.90 -5.15 15.68
CA GLY A 376 27.80 -6.02 14.93
C GLY A 376 28.22 -7.26 15.73
N GLU A 377 28.33 -7.14 17.05
CA GLU A 377 28.63 -8.27 17.95
C GLU A 377 27.50 -9.30 17.98
N VAL A 378 26.25 -8.86 18.16
CA VAL A 378 25.06 -9.75 18.14
C VAL A 378 24.95 -10.47 16.80
N LEU A 379 25.16 -9.78 15.70
CA LEU A 379 25.12 -10.37 14.37
C LEU A 379 26.26 -11.38 14.16
N SER A 380 27.47 -11.07 14.64
CA SER A 380 28.62 -11.98 14.58
C SER A 380 28.36 -13.26 15.35
N GLN A 381 27.85 -13.17 16.58
CA GLN A 381 27.46 -14.32 17.39
C GLN A 381 26.41 -15.18 16.66
N ARG A 382 25.42 -14.54 16.03
CA ARG A 382 24.37 -15.25 15.30
C ARG A 382 24.91 -15.93 14.03
N ARG A 383 25.80 -15.28 13.28
CA ARG A 383 26.50 -15.87 12.14
C ARG A 383 27.29 -17.10 12.54
N LEU A 384 28.06 -16.97 13.61
CA LEU A 384 28.84 -18.08 14.16
C LEU A 384 27.93 -19.25 14.59
N ALA A 385 26.83 -18.97 15.29
CA ALA A 385 25.88 -20.01 15.72
C ALA A 385 25.23 -20.71 14.51
N LYS A 386 24.76 -19.95 13.50
CA LYS A 386 24.18 -20.53 12.27
C LYS A 386 25.22 -21.33 11.47
N PHE A 387 26.47 -20.86 11.44
CA PHE A 387 27.55 -21.60 10.79
C PHE A 387 27.88 -22.88 11.54
N ALA A 388 28.01 -22.84 12.86
CA ALA A 388 28.23 -24.00 13.71
C ALA A 388 27.14 -25.07 13.54
N ALA A 389 25.85 -24.63 13.49
CA ALA A 389 24.74 -25.56 13.25
C ALA A 389 24.82 -26.21 11.86
N LYS A 390 25.24 -25.47 10.81
CA LYS A 390 25.49 -26.06 9.48
C LYS A 390 26.62 -27.07 9.50
N VAL A 391 27.71 -26.77 10.20
CA VAL A 391 28.82 -27.71 10.35
C VAL A 391 28.36 -28.97 11.09
N GLN A 392 27.61 -28.81 12.18
CA GLN A 392 27.06 -29.94 12.93
C GLN A 392 26.19 -30.84 12.06
N ALA A 393 25.28 -30.26 11.27
CA ALA A 393 24.43 -31.00 10.34
C ALA A 393 25.24 -31.77 9.27
N GLN A 394 26.36 -31.20 8.80
CA GLN A 394 27.27 -31.87 7.88
C GLN A 394 28.05 -33.02 8.54
N LEU A 395 28.41 -32.87 9.82
CA LEU A 395 29.08 -33.94 10.58
C LEU A 395 28.20 -35.17 10.78
N GLU A 396 26.87 -34.97 10.76
CA GLU A 396 25.86 -36.03 10.88
C GLU A 396 25.45 -36.63 9.51
N SER A 397 25.98 -36.06 8.40
CA SER A 397 25.66 -36.50 7.03
C SER A 397 26.27 -37.87 6.72
N SER A 398 25.50 -38.73 6.05
CA SER A 398 25.91 -40.10 5.67
C SER A 398 26.94 -40.15 4.54
N ASP A 399 27.17 -39.06 3.81
CA ASP A 399 28.11 -38.96 2.69
C ASP A 399 29.51 -38.48 3.08
N LEU A 400 29.75 -38.20 4.36
CA LEU A 400 31.01 -37.67 4.88
C LEU A 400 32.19 -38.58 4.61
N ASP A 401 31.99 -39.91 4.55
CA ASP A 401 33.06 -40.90 4.26
C ASP A 401 33.60 -40.74 2.83
N MET A 402 32.76 -40.38 1.86
CA MET A 402 33.19 -40.07 0.51
C MET A 402 34.16 -38.86 0.51
N TYR A 403 33.81 -37.81 1.27
CA TYR A 403 34.64 -36.62 1.39
C TYR A 403 35.94 -36.89 2.16
N ARG A 404 35.93 -37.78 3.17
CA ARG A 404 37.15 -38.27 3.83
C ARG A 404 38.08 -38.97 2.84
N ALA A 405 37.55 -39.80 1.95
CA ALA A 405 38.31 -40.47 0.91
C ALA A 405 38.88 -39.50 -0.13
N LEU A 406 38.15 -38.41 -0.45
CA LEU A 406 38.62 -37.34 -1.31
C LEU A 406 39.74 -36.52 -0.61
N LEU A 407 39.59 -36.21 0.67
CA LEU A 407 40.57 -35.49 1.45
C LEU A 407 41.92 -36.25 1.49
N ALA A 408 41.89 -37.61 1.59
CA ALA A 408 43.06 -38.44 1.53
C ALA A 408 43.81 -38.38 0.18
N LYS A 409 43.11 -37.99 -0.92
CA LYS A 409 43.70 -37.79 -2.26
C LYS A 409 44.25 -36.37 -2.47
N LEU A 410 43.83 -35.42 -1.65
CA LEU A 410 44.39 -34.07 -1.63
C LEU A 410 45.80 -34.17 -1.00
N GLN A 411 46.83 -34.23 -1.86
CA GLN A 411 48.23 -34.12 -1.40
C GLN A 411 48.63 -32.64 -1.35
N PRO A 412 48.72 -32.04 -0.17
CA PRO A 412 49.29 -30.71 -0.05
C PRO A 412 50.78 -30.74 -0.40
N VAL A 413 51.24 -29.66 -1.02
CA VAL A 413 52.65 -29.51 -1.46
C VAL A 413 53.64 -29.47 -0.28
N GLU A 414 53.14 -29.26 0.93
CA GLU A 414 53.90 -29.21 2.19
C GLU A 414 53.13 -29.93 3.31
N GLU A 415 53.80 -30.36 4.40
CA GLU A 415 53.14 -30.90 5.60
C GLU A 415 52.18 -29.85 6.17
N LEU A 416 50.90 -30.03 5.89
CA LEU A 416 49.83 -29.15 6.38
C LEU A 416 49.28 -29.72 7.69
N ASP A 417 49.35 -28.87 8.73
CA ASP A 417 48.62 -29.10 9.96
C ASP A 417 47.11 -29.12 9.72
N MET A 418 46.41 -30.03 10.38
CA MET A 418 44.95 -30.18 10.24
C MET A 418 44.17 -28.91 10.68
N GLU A 419 44.69 -28.16 11.64
CA GLU A 419 44.10 -26.90 12.09
C GLU A 419 44.18 -25.82 10.99
N THR A 420 45.35 -25.72 10.33
CA THR A 420 45.53 -24.80 9.20
C THR A 420 44.66 -25.18 8.00
N LEU A 421 44.55 -26.47 7.70
CA LEU A 421 43.63 -26.94 6.65
C LEU A 421 42.17 -26.63 6.99
N ALA A 422 41.76 -26.90 8.22
CA ALA A 422 40.39 -26.58 8.68
C ALA A 422 40.12 -25.07 8.62
N ALA A 423 41.08 -24.23 9.01
CA ALA A 423 40.96 -22.78 8.91
C ALA A 423 40.87 -22.29 7.46
N ALA A 424 41.61 -22.88 6.52
CA ALA A 424 41.50 -22.58 5.10
C ALA A 424 40.13 -22.97 4.52
N LEU A 425 39.63 -24.17 4.86
CA LEU A 425 38.28 -24.61 4.47
C LEU A 425 37.20 -23.76 5.09
N LEU A 426 37.34 -23.33 6.36
CA LEU A 426 36.45 -22.39 7.02
C LEU A 426 36.38 -21.08 6.24
N LYS A 427 37.54 -20.51 5.86
CA LYS A 427 37.62 -19.27 5.08
C LYS A 427 36.92 -19.41 3.72
N MET A 428 37.10 -20.55 3.04
CA MET A 428 36.42 -20.84 1.78
C MET A 428 34.89 -21.00 1.97
N ALA A 429 34.47 -21.70 3.01
CA ALA A 429 33.05 -21.95 3.33
C ALA A 429 32.33 -20.70 3.82
N GLN A 430 33.01 -19.74 4.42
CA GLN A 430 32.45 -18.46 4.83
C GLN A 430 31.95 -17.64 3.64
N GLY A 431 32.62 -17.74 2.46
CA GLY A 431 32.27 -16.93 1.28
C GLY A 431 32.59 -15.44 1.47
N GLU A 432 31.80 -14.59 0.80
CA GLU A 432 31.98 -13.13 0.81
C GLU A 432 31.53 -12.44 2.11
N ARG A 433 30.72 -13.12 2.92
CA ARG A 433 30.17 -12.56 4.15
C ARG A 433 31.04 -12.90 5.35
N PRO A 434 31.69 -11.91 6.00
CA PRO A 434 32.51 -12.17 7.17
C PRO A 434 31.66 -12.69 8.34
N LEU A 435 32.13 -13.76 8.99
CA LEU A 435 31.50 -14.31 10.20
C LEU A 435 31.58 -13.34 11.38
N ILE A 436 32.64 -12.56 11.43
CA ILE A 436 32.87 -11.52 12.45
C ILE A 436 32.81 -10.16 11.79
N LEU A 437 31.87 -9.33 12.26
CA LEU A 437 31.75 -7.95 11.81
C LEU A 437 32.73 -7.05 12.58
N PRO A 438 33.24 -5.98 11.93
CA PRO A 438 34.00 -4.96 12.66
C PRO A 438 33.09 -4.30 13.72
N PRO A 439 33.69 -3.82 14.84
CA PRO A 439 32.92 -3.13 15.87
C PRO A 439 32.21 -1.91 15.28
N ASP A 440 30.98 -1.68 15.71
CA ASP A 440 30.19 -0.55 15.26
C ASP A 440 30.91 0.77 15.65
N PRO A 441 30.90 1.78 14.77
CA PRO A 441 31.46 3.08 15.09
C PRO A 441 30.75 3.66 16.31
N VAL A 442 31.52 4.14 17.29
CA VAL A 442 30.97 4.76 18.50
C VAL A 442 30.16 6.00 18.10
N VAL A 443 28.87 5.86 17.97
CA VAL A 443 27.97 7.01 17.81
C VAL A 443 27.86 7.68 19.18
N ASN A 444 28.54 8.82 19.36
CA ASN A 444 28.40 9.66 20.54
C ASN A 444 26.92 10.10 20.64
N ARG A 445 26.11 9.29 21.32
CA ARG A 445 24.73 9.64 21.67
C ARG A 445 24.81 10.82 22.63
N ARG A 446 24.55 12.03 22.16
CA ARG A 446 24.27 13.14 23.06
C ARG A 446 23.11 12.72 23.94
N PRO A 447 23.24 12.84 25.27
CA PRO A 447 22.15 12.47 26.18
C PRO A 447 20.87 13.19 25.77
N ARG A 448 19.80 12.44 25.65
CA ARG A 448 18.44 12.91 25.34
C ARG A 448 18.11 13.95 26.43
N SER A 449 18.20 15.25 26.09
CA SER A 449 17.59 16.26 26.94
C SER A 449 16.09 15.94 26.98
N GLU A 450 15.60 15.62 28.16
CA GLU A 450 14.17 15.49 28.45
C GLU A 450 13.48 16.80 28.02
N PHE A 451 12.97 16.80 26.80
CA PHE A 451 11.95 17.76 26.42
C PHE A 451 10.70 17.38 27.21
N ARG A 452 10.57 17.93 28.42
CA ARG A 452 9.34 17.94 29.17
C ARG A 452 8.25 18.51 28.26
N ASP A 453 7.21 17.73 28.05
CA ASP A 453 5.94 18.15 27.48
C ASP A 453 5.47 19.45 28.14
N ARG A 454 5.49 20.53 27.38
CA ARG A 454 4.95 21.85 27.72
C ARG A 454 3.71 22.16 26.89
N ASP A 455 2.80 21.23 26.75
CA ASP A 455 1.56 21.49 25.99
C ASP A 455 0.24 21.18 26.74
N ASP A 456 0.29 20.84 28.04
CA ASP A 456 -0.94 20.58 28.80
C ASP A 456 -1.12 21.48 30.05
N ARG A 457 -0.89 22.79 29.90
CA ARG A 457 -1.39 23.74 30.91
C ARG A 457 -1.72 25.09 30.25
N ARG A 458 -2.87 25.18 29.62
CA ARG A 458 -3.65 26.41 29.50
C ARG A 458 -4.96 26.22 30.26
N GLY A 459 -4.95 26.63 31.50
CA GLY A 459 -6.11 26.80 32.34
C GLY A 459 -5.70 27.35 33.69
N GLU A 460 -6.22 28.54 33.97
CA GLU A 460 -6.29 29.22 35.26
C GLU A 460 -5.11 30.08 35.70
N GLY A 461 -5.48 31.35 35.85
CA GLY A 461 -4.65 32.46 36.18
C GLY A 461 -4.07 32.45 37.61
N ALA A 462 -2.99 33.21 37.70
CA ALA A 462 -2.69 34.04 38.87
C ALA A 462 -1.49 34.97 38.55
N GLU A 463 -1.72 36.24 38.73
CA GLU A 463 -0.69 37.29 38.85
C GLU A 463 0.32 36.97 39.94
N ARG A 464 1.59 37.20 39.73
CA ARG A 464 2.52 37.90 40.63
C ARG A 464 3.98 37.76 40.23
N GLY A 465 4.66 38.90 40.18
CA GLY A 465 6.01 39.09 40.69
C GLY A 465 7.15 38.94 39.65
N GLY A 466 7.67 40.06 39.20
CA GLY A 466 8.92 40.16 38.46
C GLY A 466 10.14 39.75 39.28
N ALA A 467 11.11 39.14 38.62
CA ALA A 467 12.53 39.22 38.98
C ALA A 467 13.36 38.93 37.74
N ASP A 468 14.09 39.91 37.36
CA ASP A 468 15.14 39.97 36.36
C ASP A 468 16.25 38.93 36.65
N ARG A 469 16.55 38.02 35.71
CA ARG A 469 17.83 37.33 35.60
C ARG A 469 18.16 37.11 34.14
N GLY A 470 19.10 37.90 33.65
CA GLY A 470 19.77 37.75 32.38
C GLY A 470 20.42 36.37 32.24
N GLY A 471 20.02 35.61 31.24
CA GLY A 471 20.64 34.38 30.79
C GLY A 471 20.80 34.45 29.29
N GLU A 472 22.03 34.45 28.86
CA GLU A 472 22.44 34.47 27.45
C GLU A 472 21.74 33.39 26.62
N ARG A 473 21.10 33.80 25.53
CA ARG A 473 20.52 32.92 24.52
C ARG A 473 21.65 32.27 23.71
N PRO A 474 21.68 30.93 23.52
CA PRO A 474 22.68 30.30 22.66
C PRO A 474 22.50 30.74 21.21
N ALA A 475 23.62 31.11 20.60
CA ALA A 475 23.75 31.59 19.24
C ALA A 475 23.10 30.65 18.22
N ARG A 476 22.31 31.26 17.35
CA ARG A 476 21.69 30.66 16.16
C ARG A 476 22.79 30.13 15.25
N ARG A 477 22.77 28.83 14.90
CA ARG A 477 23.70 28.17 13.99
C ARG A 477 23.93 29.04 12.75
N GLU A 478 25.18 29.39 12.53
CA GLU A 478 25.67 30.05 11.33
C GLU A 478 25.35 29.17 10.11
N ARG A 479 24.72 29.78 9.10
CA ARG A 479 24.65 29.22 7.76
C ARG A 479 26.08 29.13 7.24
N ARG A 480 26.52 27.95 6.86
CA ARG A 480 27.77 27.74 6.16
C ARG A 480 27.78 28.64 4.93
N ASP A 481 28.90 29.36 4.72
CA ASP A 481 29.14 30.18 3.55
C ASP A 481 28.88 29.37 2.28
N VAL A 482 27.77 29.65 1.63
CA VAL A 482 27.55 29.32 0.24
C VAL A 482 28.23 30.46 -0.50
N GLY A 483 29.27 30.18 -1.28
CA GLY A 483 30.09 31.18 -1.98
C GLY A 483 29.30 32.26 -2.71
N GLU A 484 29.99 33.18 -3.34
CA GLU A 484 29.35 34.28 -4.11
C GLU A 484 28.27 33.74 -5.07
N MET A 485 27.11 34.38 -5.08
CA MET A 485 25.94 33.93 -5.84
C MET A 485 25.61 34.98 -6.92
N ASP A 486 25.19 34.50 -8.08
CA ASP A 486 24.68 35.28 -9.17
C ASP A 486 23.15 35.23 -9.22
N LEU A 487 22.52 36.33 -9.61
CA LEU A 487 21.07 36.42 -9.74
C LEU A 487 20.66 36.18 -11.21
N TYR A 488 19.78 35.22 -11.40
CA TYR A 488 19.20 34.89 -12.69
C TYR A 488 17.71 35.15 -12.69
N ARG A 489 17.17 35.51 -13.85
CA ARG A 489 15.75 35.63 -14.14
C ARG A 489 15.31 34.53 -15.04
N ILE A 490 14.14 33.95 -14.75
CA ILE A 490 13.49 32.94 -15.59
C ILE A 490 12.09 33.43 -15.97
N GLU A 491 11.64 33.16 -17.21
CA GLU A 491 10.38 33.67 -17.75
C GLU A 491 9.19 32.75 -17.46
N VAL A 492 9.13 32.25 -16.23
CA VAL A 492 8.01 31.47 -15.69
C VAL A 492 7.64 32.02 -14.31
N GLY A 493 6.34 32.17 -14.07
CA GLY A 493 5.81 32.79 -12.85
C GLY A 493 4.59 32.09 -12.29
N ARG A 494 3.92 32.76 -11.33
CA ARG A 494 2.70 32.22 -10.68
C ARG A 494 1.54 32.05 -11.66
N ASP A 495 1.41 32.93 -12.64
CA ASP A 495 0.34 32.89 -13.63
C ASP A 495 0.44 31.64 -14.54
N ASP A 496 1.62 31.05 -14.61
CA ASP A 496 1.91 29.81 -15.32
C ASP A 496 1.67 28.55 -14.46
N GLY A 497 1.17 28.70 -13.24
CA GLY A 497 0.98 27.59 -12.28
C GLY A 497 2.30 27.05 -11.69
N VAL A 498 3.41 27.81 -11.82
CA VAL A 498 4.73 27.39 -11.35
C VAL A 498 4.86 27.63 -9.84
N GLU A 499 5.32 26.62 -9.12
CA GLU A 499 5.70 26.71 -7.71
C GLU A 499 7.22 26.58 -7.56
N VAL A 500 7.76 26.99 -6.40
CA VAL A 500 9.19 26.91 -6.09
C VAL A 500 9.76 25.51 -6.30
N ARG A 501 8.99 24.46 -5.95
CA ARG A 501 9.41 23.06 -6.14
C ARG A 501 9.64 22.68 -7.61
N HIS A 502 8.87 23.25 -8.55
CA HIS A 502 9.02 22.99 -9.97
C HIS A 502 10.31 23.60 -10.52
N ILE A 503 10.67 24.79 -10.03
CA ILE A 503 11.92 25.49 -10.40
C ILE A 503 13.13 24.74 -9.83
N VAL A 504 13.08 24.37 -8.54
CA VAL A 504 14.16 23.60 -7.89
C VAL A 504 14.35 22.27 -8.58
N GLY A 505 13.24 21.56 -8.88
CA GLY A 505 13.29 20.26 -9.58
C GLY A 505 13.91 20.36 -10.97
N ALA A 506 13.50 21.35 -11.78
CA ALA A 506 14.04 21.54 -13.12
C ALA A 506 15.54 21.84 -13.10
N ILE A 507 16.00 22.73 -12.20
CA ILE A 507 17.42 23.11 -12.12
C ILE A 507 18.27 21.98 -11.53
N ALA A 508 17.77 21.28 -10.53
CA ALA A 508 18.50 20.17 -9.91
C ALA A 508 18.65 18.98 -10.85
N ASN A 509 17.59 18.62 -11.58
CA ASN A 509 17.58 17.45 -12.47
C ASN A 509 18.33 17.70 -13.78
N GLU A 510 18.14 18.88 -14.39
CA GLU A 510 18.70 19.20 -15.71
C GLU A 510 20.12 19.77 -15.64
N GLY A 511 20.49 20.36 -14.48
CA GLY A 511 21.81 20.95 -14.28
C GLY A 511 22.73 20.12 -13.40
N ASP A 512 22.28 18.96 -12.91
CA ASP A 512 23.00 18.13 -11.91
C ASP A 512 23.50 18.96 -10.70
N ILE A 513 22.73 20.01 -10.34
CA ILE A 513 23.02 20.91 -9.24
C ILE A 513 22.28 20.44 -8.00
N SER A 514 23.02 20.06 -6.95
CA SER A 514 22.36 19.74 -5.68
C SER A 514 21.53 20.93 -5.18
N SER A 515 20.29 20.68 -4.76
CA SER A 515 19.34 21.70 -4.26
C SER A 515 19.93 22.59 -3.13
N ARG A 516 20.98 22.15 -2.44
CA ARG A 516 21.72 22.90 -1.42
C ARG A 516 22.49 24.10 -1.97
N TYR A 517 22.81 24.11 -3.26
CA TYR A 517 23.50 25.20 -3.96
C TYR A 517 22.56 26.17 -4.66
N ILE A 518 21.25 25.90 -4.62
CA ILE A 518 20.21 26.82 -5.12
C ILE A 518 19.88 27.80 -3.99
N GLY A 519 20.12 29.08 -4.25
CA GLY A 519 19.88 30.15 -3.28
C GLY A 519 18.41 30.54 -3.19
N ASN A 520 18.14 31.85 -2.99
CA ASN A 520 16.79 32.35 -2.79
C ASN A 520 16.01 32.41 -4.12
N ILE A 521 14.79 31.90 -4.11
CA ILE A 521 13.87 31.95 -5.26
C ILE A 521 12.71 32.88 -4.91
N LYS A 522 12.49 33.91 -5.75
CA LYS A 522 11.35 34.79 -5.63
C LYS A 522 10.42 34.62 -6.83
N LEU A 523 9.18 34.22 -6.57
CA LEU A 523 8.12 34.05 -7.57
C LEU A 523 7.34 35.34 -7.73
N PHE A 524 7.30 35.88 -8.96
CA PHE A 524 6.44 36.97 -9.39
C PHE A 524 5.28 36.45 -10.25
N ALA A 525 4.42 37.32 -10.73
CA ALA A 525 3.27 36.96 -11.55
C ALA A 525 3.73 36.27 -12.85
N SER A 526 4.54 36.93 -13.68
CA SER A 526 4.94 36.48 -15.01
C SER A 526 6.37 35.92 -15.11
N HIS A 527 7.19 36.05 -14.08
CA HIS A 527 8.58 35.60 -14.06
C HIS A 527 9.03 35.22 -12.65
N SER A 528 10.22 34.62 -12.54
CA SER A 528 10.83 34.35 -11.24
C SER A 528 12.30 34.72 -11.24
N THR A 529 12.86 34.99 -10.07
CA THR A 529 14.31 35.21 -9.90
C THR A 529 14.89 34.16 -8.98
N ILE A 530 16.11 33.74 -9.30
CA ILE A 530 16.81 32.66 -8.60
C ILE A 530 18.27 32.99 -8.41
N GLU A 531 18.82 32.65 -7.25
CA GLU A 531 20.24 32.80 -6.94
C GLU A 531 20.94 31.45 -7.16
N LEU A 532 22.01 31.45 -7.98
CA LEU A 532 22.83 30.28 -8.29
C LEU A 532 24.31 30.61 -8.04
N PRO A 533 25.19 29.60 -7.85
CA PRO A 533 26.62 29.81 -7.64
C PRO A 533 27.26 30.62 -8.76
N LYS A 534 28.15 31.55 -8.41
CA LYS A 534 28.89 32.36 -9.37
C LYS A 534 29.80 31.49 -10.25
N GLY A 535 29.86 31.81 -11.54
CA GLY A 535 30.74 31.14 -12.47
C GLY A 535 30.15 29.89 -13.11
N MET A 536 28.84 29.82 -13.31
CA MET A 536 28.19 28.73 -14.03
C MET A 536 28.71 28.58 -15.46
N PRO A 537 28.99 27.33 -15.95
CA PRO A 537 29.43 27.11 -17.32
C PRO A 537 28.42 27.63 -18.36
N GLY A 538 28.91 28.25 -19.43
CA GLY A 538 28.06 28.81 -20.50
C GLY A 538 27.16 27.79 -21.19
N ASP A 539 27.63 26.54 -21.32
CA ASP A 539 26.87 25.42 -21.88
C ASP A 539 25.66 25.07 -21.01
N MET A 540 25.79 25.13 -19.69
CA MET A 540 24.71 24.88 -18.72
C MET A 540 23.67 25.99 -18.77
N LEU A 541 24.07 27.24 -18.88
CA LEU A 541 23.16 28.38 -19.05
C LEU A 541 22.40 28.27 -20.38
N SER A 542 23.06 27.85 -21.45
CA SER A 542 22.42 27.58 -22.74
C SER A 542 21.44 26.43 -22.67
N HIS A 543 21.71 25.42 -21.85
CA HIS A 543 20.80 24.31 -21.59
C HIS A 543 19.56 24.79 -20.83
N PHE A 544 19.72 25.58 -19.77
CA PHE A 544 18.61 26.15 -19.00
C PHE A 544 17.73 27.13 -19.79
N THR A 545 18.24 27.74 -20.83
CA THR A 545 17.42 28.56 -21.74
C THR A 545 16.39 27.72 -22.48
N ARG A 546 16.70 26.45 -22.77
CA ARG A 546 15.83 25.49 -23.49
C ARG A 546 15.01 24.60 -22.56
N THR A 547 15.40 24.48 -21.30
CA THR A 547 14.69 23.65 -20.28
C THR A 547 13.27 24.16 -20.08
N ARG A 548 12.32 23.26 -19.96
CA ARG A 548 10.91 23.59 -19.82
C ARG A 548 10.40 23.29 -18.40
N ILE A 549 9.61 24.20 -17.84
CA ILE A 549 8.87 24.02 -16.60
C ILE A 549 7.38 24.08 -16.94
N LEU A 550 6.61 23.02 -16.66
CA LEU A 550 5.19 22.90 -16.98
C LEU A 550 4.90 23.28 -18.46
N ASN A 551 5.69 22.75 -19.41
CA ASN A 551 5.60 23.00 -20.85
C ASN A 551 6.01 24.41 -21.34
N LYS A 552 6.38 25.35 -20.46
CA LYS A 552 6.94 26.64 -20.83
C LYS A 552 8.47 26.64 -20.79
N PRO A 553 9.16 27.24 -21.79
CA PRO A 553 10.61 27.37 -21.74
C PRO A 553 11.02 28.30 -20.58
N MET A 554 12.08 27.91 -19.87
CA MET A 554 12.55 28.65 -18.70
C MET A 554 13.22 29.97 -19.05
N ASN A 555 13.83 30.07 -20.24
CA ASN A 555 14.52 31.25 -20.77
C ASN A 555 15.37 31.97 -19.72
N MET A 556 16.32 31.22 -19.09
CA MET A 556 17.15 31.75 -18.02
C MET A 556 18.10 32.83 -18.55
N GLN A 557 18.10 33.98 -17.87
CA GLN A 557 18.96 35.13 -18.18
C GLN A 557 19.70 35.59 -16.95
N PHE A 558 20.97 35.90 -17.09
CA PHE A 558 21.77 36.51 -16.04
C PHE A 558 21.34 37.98 -15.81
N VAL A 559 21.10 38.35 -14.56
CA VAL A 559 20.62 39.68 -14.18
C VAL A 559 21.74 40.49 -13.49
N GLY A 560 22.62 39.86 -12.78
CA GLY A 560 23.71 40.49 -12.04
C GLY A 560 24.16 39.69 -10.84
N GLU A 561 25.09 40.23 -10.06
CA GLU A 561 25.51 39.60 -8.81
C GLU A 561 24.39 39.69 -7.76
N ALA A 562 24.18 38.64 -6.99
CA ALA A 562 23.20 38.64 -5.91
C ALA A 562 23.68 39.53 -4.79
N VAL A 563 23.08 40.74 -4.67
CA VAL A 563 23.39 41.67 -3.58
C VAL A 563 22.86 41.09 -2.29
N ALA A 564 23.76 40.75 -1.35
CA ALA A 564 23.39 40.43 0.02
C ALA A 564 22.57 41.58 0.60
N ALA A 565 21.29 41.40 0.87
CA ALA A 565 20.43 42.39 1.47
C ALA A 565 21.06 42.87 2.80
N PRO A 566 21.25 44.20 3.02
CA PRO A 566 21.79 44.71 4.25
C PRO A 566 20.91 44.29 5.42
N ARG A 567 21.54 43.82 6.50
CA ARG A 567 20.90 43.49 7.77
C ARG A 567 20.10 44.71 8.23
N GLY A 568 18.79 44.70 8.09
CA GLY A 568 17.90 45.74 8.63
C GLY A 568 18.03 45.74 10.15
N GLU A 569 18.66 46.80 10.66
CA GLU A 569 18.59 47.19 12.06
C GLU A 569 17.11 47.38 12.43
N ARG A 570 16.64 46.58 13.39
CA ARG A 570 15.36 46.83 14.04
C ARG A 570 15.53 48.11 14.88
N ARG A 571 15.06 49.25 14.36
CA ARG A 571 14.83 50.45 15.14
C ARG A 571 13.84 50.13 16.25
N GLY A 572 14.31 50.34 17.48
CA GLY A 572 13.49 50.35 18.69
C GLY A 572 12.42 51.42 18.58
N GLY A 573 11.19 51.08 18.89
CA GLY A 573 10.10 52.02 18.97
C GLY A 573 10.29 52.95 20.17
N ALA A 574 10.32 54.22 19.89
CA ALA A 574 10.19 55.29 20.88
C ALA A 574 8.71 55.48 21.21
N ALA A 575 8.45 55.56 22.51
CA ALA A 575 7.18 55.96 23.09
C ALA A 575 6.89 57.46 22.82
N GLY A 576 5.64 57.82 22.70
CA GLY A 576 5.24 59.22 22.80
C GLY A 576 3.79 59.51 22.45
N ALA A 577 2.99 59.73 23.49
CA ALA A 577 1.92 60.70 23.67
C ALA A 577 0.74 60.72 22.68
N GLY A 578 -0.49 60.44 23.04
CA GLY A 578 -1.33 61.22 23.96
C GLY A 578 -2.53 61.81 23.24
N ALA A 579 -3.72 61.23 23.45
CA ALA A 579 -5.07 61.78 23.63
C ALA A 579 -5.75 62.55 22.45
N PRO A 580 -7.08 62.78 22.44
CA PRO A 580 -8.13 62.18 23.29
C PRO A 580 -9.43 61.76 22.56
N ARG A 581 -10.24 61.13 23.33
CA ARG A 581 -11.66 60.80 23.32
C ARG A 581 -12.63 61.65 22.48
N GLY A 582 -13.60 60.97 21.87
CA GLY A 582 -14.91 61.46 21.51
C GLY A 582 -15.87 60.25 21.42
N GLY A 583 -16.68 60.11 22.44
CA GLY A 583 -17.77 59.14 22.51
C GLY A 583 -19.06 59.76 21.99
N PHE A 584 -20.00 58.90 21.65
CA PHE A 584 -21.48 59.00 21.64
C PHE A 584 -21.93 57.67 21.12
N GLY A 585 -22.70 56.84 21.73
CA GLY A 585 -23.89 57.08 22.51
C GLY A 585 -25.11 56.66 21.73
N GLY A 586 -25.74 55.55 22.14
CA GLY A 586 -27.17 55.26 22.00
C GLY A 586 -27.57 54.70 20.61
N GLU A 587 -28.40 53.76 20.46
CA GLU A 587 -29.59 53.26 21.11
C GLU A 587 -30.08 51.97 20.42
N ARG A 588 -30.67 51.14 21.17
CA ARG A 588 -31.50 50.00 20.76
C ARG A 588 -32.70 50.43 19.94
N ARG A 589 -33.13 49.65 18.98
CA ARG A 589 -34.56 49.36 18.81
C ARG A 589 -34.79 48.05 18.01
N GLU A 590 -35.69 47.30 18.55
CA GLU A 590 -36.35 46.07 18.06
C GLU A 590 -37.22 46.34 16.83
N GLY A 591 -37.51 45.31 16.11
CA GLY A 591 -38.84 45.09 15.56
C GLY A 591 -38.95 44.86 14.06
N GLY A 592 -39.41 43.71 13.67
CA GLY A 592 -40.53 43.62 12.77
C GLY A 592 -40.35 42.98 11.40
N ASN A 593 -40.73 41.75 11.31
CA ASN A 593 -41.56 41.09 10.25
C ASN A 593 -41.66 41.71 8.84
N GLY A 594 -41.54 40.84 7.83
CA GLY A 594 -42.25 41.01 6.57
C GLY A 594 -41.58 40.40 5.34
N ALA A 595 -41.95 39.20 4.98
CA ALA A 595 -41.98 38.78 3.59
C ALA A 595 -43.26 39.42 2.95
N PRO A 596 -43.53 39.33 1.62
CA PRO A 596 -43.09 38.40 0.60
C PRO A 596 -42.97 38.96 -0.84
N ALA A 597 -42.58 38.06 -1.75
CA ALA A 597 -43.03 37.91 -3.15
C ALA A 597 -42.56 38.90 -4.23
N GLY A 598 -42.13 38.34 -5.32
CA GLY A 598 -42.02 39.03 -6.61
C GLY A 598 -41.33 38.21 -7.69
N ARG A 599 -42.08 37.25 -8.26
CA ARG A 599 -41.87 36.67 -9.61
C ARG A 599 -41.57 37.75 -10.64
N ARG A 600 -40.71 37.45 -11.60
CA ARG A 600 -40.93 37.70 -13.05
C ARG A 600 -39.95 36.88 -13.87
N SER A 601 -40.50 35.94 -14.59
CA SER A 601 -40.36 35.35 -15.88
C SER A 601 -40.14 36.35 -17.02
N PHE A 602 -39.34 35.97 -18.01
CA PHE A 602 -39.44 36.20 -19.45
C PHE A 602 -38.42 35.28 -20.08
N SER A 603 -38.71 34.18 -20.73
CA SER A 603 -39.39 33.86 -22.02
C SER A 603 -38.63 34.41 -23.24
N ASP A 604 -38.22 33.41 -24.05
CA ASP A 604 -38.31 33.29 -25.52
C ASP A 604 -37.30 34.03 -26.42
N ARG A 605 -36.65 33.27 -27.22
CA ARG A 605 -36.71 33.06 -28.69
C ARG A 605 -35.39 32.48 -29.18
N ARG A 606 -35.44 31.27 -29.73
CA ARG A 606 -35.57 30.84 -31.13
C ARG A 606 -34.53 31.46 -32.08
N GLU A 607 -33.80 30.66 -32.70
CA GLU A 607 -33.68 30.01 -34.02
C GLU A 607 -32.19 29.91 -34.34
N GLY A 608 -31.60 28.89 -34.86
CA GLY A 608 -31.95 28.01 -35.93
C GLY A 608 -30.67 27.83 -36.76
N GLY A 609 -30.30 26.62 -37.12
CA GLY A 609 -29.28 26.46 -38.17
C GLY A 609 -28.34 25.24 -38.00
N ALA A 610 -28.76 24.09 -38.45
CA ALA A 610 -27.93 23.05 -39.04
C ALA A 610 -28.02 23.18 -40.55
N PRO A 611 -27.32 22.38 -41.41
CA PRO A 611 -26.07 21.63 -41.32
C PRO A 611 -25.18 21.88 -42.56
N SER A 612 -23.96 21.39 -42.60
CA SER A 612 -23.35 21.08 -43.90
C SER A 612 -22.39 19.90 -43.81
N GLU A 613 -22.82 18.85 -44.45
CA GLU A 613 -22.00 17.77 -44.97
C GLU A 613 -20.90 18.34 -45.94
N ARG A 614 -19.72 17.76 -45.90
CA ARG A 614 -18.89 17.62 -47.12
C ARG A 614 -18.23 16.24 -47.13
N ARG A 615 -18.80 15.40 -48.00
CA ARG A 615 -18.11 14.29 -48.67
C ARG A 615 -16.99 14.84 -49.53
N PHE A 616 -15.88 14.11 -49.58
CA PHE A 616 -15.05 13.94 -50.81
C PHE A 616 -14.48 12.52 -50.76
N SER A 617 -14.87 11.78 -51.61
CA SER A 617 -14.59 10.77 -52.64
C SER A 617 -13.27 10.96 -53.38
N GLY A 618 -12.62 9.83 -53.65
CA GLY A 618 -11.55 9.64 -54.67
C GLY A 618 -10.67 8.45 -54.25
N SER A 619 -10.90 7.28 -54.65
CA SER A 619 -10.74 6.45 -55.85
C SER A 619 -9.29 6.27 -56.35
N ARG A 620 -9.01 4.95 -56.51
CA ARG A 620 -8.14 4.30 -57.53
C ARG A 620 -6.67 4.12 -57.16
N ASP A 621 -6.08 3.06 -57.37
CA ASP A 621 -5.97 1.85 -58.21
C ASP A 621 -4.60 1.28 -57.84
N GLY A 622 -4.34 0.05 -57.69
CA GLY A 622 -4.38 -1.10 -58.54
C GLY A 622 -3.02 -1.78 -58.49
N GLN A 623 -2.98 -3.04 -58.33
CA GLN A 623 -2.22 -4.04 -59.07
C GLN A 623 -1.82 -5.28 -58.25
N ARG A 624 -2.39 -6.32 -58.64
CA ARG A 624 -2.17 -7.74 -58.76
C ARG A 624 -0.72 -8.27 -58.78
N GLY A 625 -0.46 -9.29 -58.01
CA GLY A 625 -0.06 -10.66 -58.30
C GLY A 625 1.45 -10.94 -58.42
N PRO A 626 1.90 -12.22 -58.37
CA PRO A 626 1.17 -13.47 -58.30
C PRO A 626 1.74 -14.50 -57.27
N ARG A 627 1.00 -15.59 -57.15
CA ARG A 627 1.28 -16.89 -56.45
C ARG A 627 2.60 -17.53 -56.85
N ARG A 628 3.22 -18.27 -55.91
CA ARG A 628 3.92 -19.55 -56.23
C ARG A 628 3.62 -20.56 -55.13
N GLU A 629 3.19 -21.73 -55.58
CA GLU A 629 2.97 -23.01 -54.95
C GLU A 629 4.29 -23.75 -54.66
N GLY A 630 4.18 -24.77 -53.80
CA GLY A 630 5.08 -25.93 -53.66
C GLY A 630 5.94 -25.84 -52.42
N ASP A 631 6.04 -26.79 -51.50
CA ASP A 631 5.89 -28.23 -51.56
C ASP A 631 5.70 -28.79 -50.16
N ALA A 632 5.05 -29.93 -50.13
CA ALA A 632 4.84 -30.80 -48.98
C ALA A 632 6.11 -31.55 -48.57
N ALA A 633 6.33 -31.81 -47.28
CA ALA A 633 6.96 -33.04 -46.80
C ALA A 633 6.75 -33.23 -45.26
N ALA A 634 5.92 -34.18 -44.95
CA ALA A 634 6.16 -35.37 -44.09
C ALA A 634 6.56 -35.16 -42.60
N ALA A 635 5.61 -35.55 -41.73
CA ALA A 635 5.83 -35.91 -40.33
C ALA A 635 6.65 -37.20 -40.18
N PRO A 636 7.26 -37.43 -39.04
CA PRO A 636 7.32 -38.80 -38.51
C PRO A 636 6.72 -38.96 -37.10
N THR A 637 5.95 -39.99 -36.98
CA THR A 637 5.33 -40.62 -35.82
C THR A 637 6.32 -41.12 -34.75
N PRO A 638 5.87 -41.38 -33.50
CA PRO A 638 6.74 -41.73 -32.38
C PRO A 638 6.95 -43.22 -32.26
N ARG A 639 8.16 -43.62 -31.86
CA ARG A 639 8.47 -44.98 -31.41
C ARG A 639 8.37 -45.10 -29.88
N ARG A 640 7.49 -46.01 -29.44
CA ARG A 640 7.57 -46.67 -28.12
C ARG A 640 8.92 -47.42 -28.01
N ARG A 641 9.48 -47.41 -26.83
CA ARG A 641 10.26 -48.51 -26.28
C ARG A 641 10.06 -48.61 -24.79
N ASP A 642 9.57 -49.81 -24.43
CA ASP A 642 9.56 -50.39 -23.09
C ASP A 642 10.99 -50.69 -22.62
N ALA A 643 11.29 -50.44 -21.36
CA ALA A 643 11.94 -51.29 -20.37
C ALA A 643 12.04 -50.51 -19.06
#